data_4a6c4b702e647c5fd42b62d24d0de9df
#
_entry.id   4a6c4b702e647c5fd42b62d24d0de9df
#
_cell.length_a   1.000
_cell.length_b   1.000
_cell.length_c   1.000
_cell.angle_alpha   90.00
_cell.angle_beta   90.00
_cell.angle_gamma   90.00
#
_symmetry.space_group_name_H-M   'P 1'
#
loop_
_entity.id
_entity.type
_entity.pdbx_description
1 polymer ?
#
loop_
_entity_poly.entity_id
_entity_poly.type
_entity_poly.pdbx_seq_one_letter_code
_entity_poly.pdbx_strand_id
1 'polypeptide(L)'
;MLNRFPLVAFAVLGLGVCSSSPASEFNPARTEPAAGAEYSSGRVIVKFRGAVATAPAAEKVRAENIATQKVAALSARSGITFKQARRLGPVLQVLEIAAPVTSSNMAANLAILRADPDVEFAEPDLRRFPHAVPDDPLFAGQWYLQNSTATPSAVDAVNAWDLTTGSSGVIVADLDTGVRYDHPDLLRASAGGRLLPGFDFIHDPGRANDGDGWDPDPSDPGDWVTAAEAASGVFGSCQQGDSSWHGTRVAGIIGALANNSQGIAGLGWKGWILPVRALGKCGGSDSDILAAMLWAGGVPVDGAPSNPYPARIINMSLGGRGSCLQTYRTVISQLAARGALVVASVGNEGSVVVSPANCPGVVGVAGIRHVGTKVGFSNLGPGVALAAPGGNCVNVGQGEPCLFSIDTTTNLGTQSPAANGYTDQFRFNVGTSFSAPIVSGIAGLMASVNGRLSPEHILARLQEGATRPFPVSTDPAIPTCRVPTSSSDIQASECVCTTQTCGAGMANALGSIRAALRPVAAIAVQSSVSPGQNVVLRGSGSGAACNRSVVRYSWTVPGGGTTPPGIVGADTDTAIVVAPAAGSFTVRLRVTDDAGREDAADVVVSPVAATTAAPPAAAGPACPTPISIPQPIVVSVSPTAVTLVAGTGSQAFSAAVTNTSDPRVDWYVNDVAGGNSTFGTITSSGLYNAPALRPSPATVTIRAVSVADPASSATATATIAPPFPVIGGGGGGGGGGGRTDLLLIALAVGALARRRTVHP
;
A
#
# COMPACT_ATOMS: atom_id res chain seq x y z
N MET A 1 56.54 -6.16 32.11
CA MET A 1 56.46 -7.43 32.84
C MET A 1 55.47 -8.32 32.11
N LEU A 2 56.02 -9.40 31.53
CA LEU A 2 55.26 -10.42 30.80
C LEU A 2 54.32 -11.18 31.72
N ASN A 3 53.10 -11.53 31.26
CA ASN A 3 52.52 -12.79 31.67
C ASN A 3 51.67 -13.37 30.55
N ARG A 4 51.83 -14.67 30.36
CA ARG A 4 51.49 -15.54 29.23
C ARG A 4 50.05 -16.06 29.35
N PHE A 5 49.41 -16.20 28.18
CA PHE A 5 48.20 -17.03 27.99
C PHE A 5 48.59 -18.47 27.71
N PRO A 6 47.83 -19.46 28.18
CA PRO A 6 47.94 -20.83 27.67
C PRO A 6 46.93 -21.10 26.57
N LEU A 7 47.42 -21.70 25.47
CA LEU A 7 46.62 -22.36 24.44
C LEU A 7 45.91 -23.58 25.05
N VAL A 8 44.63 -23.72 24.76
CA VAL A 8 43.90 -24.98 24.90
C VAL A 8 43.51 -25.50 23.52
N ALA A 9 44.07 -26.64 23.18
CA ALA A 9 43.75 -27.41 21.99
C ALA A 9 42.40 -28.10 22.15
N PHE A 10 41.50 -27.96 21.17
CA PHE A 10 40.30 -28.81 21.08
C PHE A 10 40.48 -29.84 19.98
N ALA A 11 40.30 -31.07 20.38
CA ALA A 11 40.35 -32.28 19.58
C ALA A 11 39.09 -32.38 18.69
N VAL A 12 39.31 -32.79 17.45
CA VAL A 12 38.27 -33.17 16.47
C VAL A 12 37.71 -34.54 16.87
N LEU A 13 36.40 -34.65 17.04
CA LEU A 13 35.71 -35.94 17.14
C LEU A 13 34.37 -35.88 16.38
N GLY A 14 34.27 -36.72 15.35
CA GLY A 14 33.10 -37.52 15.05
C GLY A 14 31.90 -36.80 14.36
N LEU A 15 31.85 -36.91 13.03
CA LEU A 15 30.64 -36.76 12.24
C LEU A 15 29.52 -37.73 12.72
N GLY A 16 28.52 -37.18 13.40
CA GLY A 16 27.22 -37.82 13.58
C GLY A 16 26.26 -37.23 12.54
N VAL A 17 25.88 -38.03 11.55
CA VAL A 17 24.80 -37.67 10.60
C VAL A 17 23.48 -37.67 11.39
N CYS A 18 23.02 -36.50 11.82
CA CYS A 18 21.63 -36.32 12.23
C CYS A 18 20.79 -36.21 10.96
N SER A 19 20.01 -37.24 10.66
CA SER A 19 18.91 -37.19 9.71
C SER A 19 17.91 -36.16 10.21
N SER A 20 17.85 -35.02 9.51
CA SER A 20 16.79 -34.02 9.66
C SER A 20 15.49 -34.65 9.15
N SER A 21 14.59 -35.00 10.06
CA SER A 21 13.17 -35.15 9.76
C SER A 21 12.67 -33.82 9.22
N PRO A 22 11.89 -33.80 8.13
CA PRO A 22 11.28 -32.56 7.70
C PRO A 22 10.36 -32.07 8.82
N ALA A 23 10.63 -30.86 9.32
CA ALA A 23 9.67 -30.13 10.12
C ALA A 23 8.38 -30.06 9.29
N SER A 24 7.29 -30.63 9.82
CA SER A 24 5.98 -30.50 9.22
C SER A 24 5.70 -29.02 9.00
N GLU A 25 5.51 -28.64 7.74
CA GLU A 25 4.99 -27.35 7.35
C GLU A 25 3.64 -27.13 8.05
N PHE A 26 3.68 -26.40 9.14
CA PHE A 26 2.48 -25.79 9.70
C PHE A 26 2.21 -24.57 8.82
N ASN A 27 1.59 -24.82 7.66
CA ASN A 27 0.98 -23.78 6.84
C ASN A 27 -0.48 -23.63 7.29
N PRO A 28 -0.82 -22.72 8.21
CA PRO A 28 -2.18 -22.29 8.35
C PRO A 28 -2.47 -21.42 7.13
N ALA A 29 -3.01 -22.02 6.07
CA ALA A 29 -3.73 -21.24 5.09
C ALA A 29 -4.82 -20.46 5.85
N ARG A 30 -4.47 -19.28 6.34
CA ARG A 30 -5.41 -18.31 6.87
C ARG A 30 -6.26 -17.85 5.69
N THR A 31 -7.39 -18.52 5.49
CA THR A 31 -8.51 -17.86 4.85
C THR A 31 -8.86 -16.69 5.76
N GLU A 32 -8.38 -15.49 5.41
CA GLU A 32 -8.81 -14.25 6.09
C GLU A 32 -10.34 -14.24 6.08
N PRO A 33 -10.99 -14.11 7.26
CA PRO A 33 -12.43 -13.94 7.27
C PRO A 33 -12.74 -12.67 6.48
N ALA A 34 -13.66 -12.74 5.54
CA ALA A 34 -14.18 -11.57 4.84
C ALA A 34 -14.51 -10.49 5.89
N ALA A 35 -14.19 -9.23 5.60
CA ALA A 35 -14.48 -8.11 6.49
C ALA A 35 -15.96 -8.17 6.89
N GLY A 36 -16.26 -8.43 8.18
CA GLY A 36 -17.61 -8.72 8.70
C GLY A 36 -17.79 -10.13 9.28
N ALA A 37 -16.86 -11.07 9.08
CA ALA A 37 -16.93 -12.41 9.66
C ALA A 37 -16.67 -12.46 11.19
N GLU A 38 -16.29 -11.33 11.80
CA GLU A 38 -16.06 -11.20 13.25
C GLU A 38 -17.28 -11.59 14.10
N TYR A 39 -18.50 -11.50 13.54
CA TYR A 39 -19.75 -11.76 14.22
C TYR A 39 -20.33 -13.15 13.97
N SER A 40 -19.60 -14.04 13.33
CA SER A 40 -20.11 -15.33 12.85
C SER A 40 -20.35 -16.38 13.96
N SER A 41 -20.13 -16.05 15.24
CA SER A 41 -20.37 -17.02 16.32
C SER A 41 -21.87 -17.27 16.59
N GLY A 42 -22.74 -16.34 16.17
CA GLY A 42 -24.17 -16.39 16.53
C GLY A 42 -24.44 -16.26 18.02
N ARG A 43 -23.46 -15.90 18.81
CA ARG A 43 -23.50 -15.84 20.27
C ARG A 43 -23.39 -14.41 20.79
N VAL A 44 -24.01 -14.17 21.93
CA VAL A 44 -23.93 -12.90 22.68
C VAL A 44 -23.54 -13.17 24.14
N ILE A 45 -22.75 -12.29 24.70
CA ILE A 45 -22.39 -12.29 26.13
C ILE A 45 -23.31 -11.31 26.81
N VAL A 46 -24.06 -11.77 27.83
CA VAL A 46 -25.03 -10.95 28.55
C VAL A 46 -24.70 -10.94 30.02
N LYS A 47 -24.77 -9.75 30.65
CA LYS A 47 -24.78 -9.56 32.10
C LYS A 47 -26.15 -9.09 32.52
N PHE A 48 -26.77 -9.85 33.45
CA PHE A 48 -28.05 -9.45 34.04
C PHE A 48 -27.85 -8.56 35.26
N ARG A 49 -28.73 -7.58 35.44
CA ARG A 49 -28.76 -6.73 36.64
C ARG A 49 -28.98 -7.57 37.91
N GLY A 50 -28.32 -7.17 38.98
CA GLY A 50 -28.42 -7.88 40.25
C GLY A 50 -27.70 -9.25 40.30
N ALA A 51 -26.86 -9.61 39.30
CA ALA A 51 -26.01 -10.77 39.36
C ALA A 51 -24.86 -10.51 40.35
N VAL A 52 -24.68 -11.40 41.34
CA VAL A 52 -23.70 -11.25 42.41
C VAL A 52 -22.47 -12.11 42.09
N ALA A 53 -21.27 -11.52 42.22
CA ALA A 53 -20.01 -12.16 41.89
C ALA A 53 -19.59 -13.27 42.86
N THR A 54 -20.02 -13.23 44.10
CA THR A 54 -19.68 -14.21 45.13
C THR A 54 -20.93 -14.79 45.77
N ALA A 55 -21.16 -16.10 45.54
CA ALA A 55 -22.17 -16.85 46.26
C ALA A 55 -21.52 -18.05 46.94
N PRO A 56 -21.85 -18.39 48.20
CA PRO A 56 -21.43 -19.63 48.88
C PRO A 56 -21.87 -20.86 48.05
N ALA A 57 -21.16 -21.97 48.20
CA ALA A 57 -21.40 -23.19 47.42
C ALA A 57 -22.86 -23.71 47.49
N ALA A 58 -23.53 -23.50 48.62
CA ALA A 58 -24.96 -23.86 48.82
C ALA A 58 -25.95 -23.02 47.98
N GLU A 59 -25.55 -21.80 47.58
CA GLU A 59 -26.36 -20.88 46.76
C GLU A 59 -26.11 -21.04 45.27
N LYS A 60 -25.14 -21.86 44.87
CA LYS A 60 -24.76 -22.05 43.46
C LYS A 60 -25.92 -22.60 42.62
N VAL A 61 -26.62 -23.61 43.09
CA VAL A 61 -27.79 -24.22 42.42
C VAL A 61 -28.95 -23.21 42.31
N ARG A 62 -29.18 -22.42 43.36
CA ARG A 62 -30.20 -21.34 43.31
C ARG A 62 -29.86 -20.26 42.31
N ALA A 63 -28.56 -19.86 42.24
CA ALA A 63 -28.09 -18.90 41.24
C ALA A 63 -28.20 -19.42 39.80
N GLU A 64 -28.03 -20.73 39.57
CA GLU A 64 -28.19 -21.36 38.28
C GLU A 64 -29.67 -21.38 37.84
N ASN A 65 -30.59 -21.69 38.73
CA ASN A 65 -32.04 -21.65 38.44
C ASN A 65 -32.50 -20.21 38.14
N ILE A 66 -32.02 -19.21 38.88
CA ILE A 66 -32.32 -17.80 38.62
C ILE A 66 -31.78 -17.36 37.25
N ALA A 67 -30.56 -17.74 36.88
CA ALA A 67 -29.98 -17.43 35.60
C ALA A 67 -30.77 -18.05 34.45
N THR A 68 -31.21 -19.30 34.57
CA THR A 68 -32.03 -19.99 33.59
C THR A 68 -33.39 -19.33 33.43
N GLN A 69 -34.04 -18.92 34.54
CA GLN A 69 -35.30 -18.18 34.52
C GLN A 69 -35.14 -16.80 33.84
N LYS A 70 -34.05 -16.07 34.11
CA LYS A 70 -33.80 -14.80 33.47
C LYS A 70 -33.56 -14.92 31.97
N VAL A 71 -32.88 -15.98 31.52
CA VAL A 71 -32.69 -16.24 30.06
C VAL A 71 -34.02 -16.57 29.40
N ALA A 72 -34.90 -17.42 30.05
CA ALA A 72 -36.20 -17.73 29.52
C ALA A 72 -37.11 -16.48 29.44
N ALA A 73 -37.11 -15.65 30.47
CA ALA A 73 -37.81 -14.36 30.51
C ALA A 73 -37.34 -13.38 29.45
N LEU A 74 -35.98 -13.27 29.27
CA LEU A 74 -35.38 -12.45 28.23
C LEU A 74 -35.81 -12.94 26.84
N SER A 75 -35.79 -14.25 26.59
CA SER A 75 -36.23 -14.82 25.32
C SER A 75 -37.71 -14.49 25.03
N ALA A 76 -38.56 -14.61 26.03
CA ALA A 76 -39.98 -14.31 25.89
C ALA A 76 -40.27 -12.81 25.61
N ARG A 77 -39.55 -11.90 26.27
CA ARG A 77 -39.72 -10.45 26.08
C ARG A 77 -39.09 -9.92 24.79
N SER A 78 -37.94 -10.44 24.45
CA SER A 78 -37.16 -9.96 23.27
C SER A 78 -37.65 -10.58 21.95
N GLY A 79 -38.38 -11.67 22.00
CA GLY A 79 -38.72 -12.49 20.82
C GLY A 79 -37.53 -13.25 20.22
N ILE A 80 -36.35 -13.20 20.86
CA ILE A 80 -35.15 -13.86 20.39
C ILE A 80 -35.05 -15.23 21.03
N THR A 81 -35.10 -16.30 20.22
CA THR A 81 -34.92 -17.68 20.68
C THR A 81 -33.44 -18.01 20.80
N PHE A 82 -33.03 -18.56 21.94
CA PHE A 82 -31.69 -19.05 22.18
C PHE A 82 -31.63 -20.58 22.10
N LYS A 83 -30.70 -21.14 21.30
CA LYS A 83 -30.45 -22.59 21.20
C LYS A 83 -29.76 -23.11 22.44
N GLN A 84 -28.85 -22.34 22.97
CA GLN A 84 -27.99 -22.73 24.07
C GLN A 84 -27.71 -21.52 24.96
N ALA A 85 -27.65 -21.75 26.26
CA ALA A 85 -27.19 -20.78 27.24
C ALA A 85 -26.09 -21.43 28.10
N ARG A 86 -24.97 -20.72 28.27
CA ARG A 86 -23.82 -21.17 29.06
C ARG A 86 -23.35 -20.07 30.00
N ARG A 87 -23.11 -20.43 31.24
CA ARG A 87 -22.52 -19.49 32.21
C ARG A 87 -21.02 -19.31 31.91
N LEU A 88 -20.61 -18.06 31.92
CA LEU A 88 -19.20 -17.66 31.84
C LEU A 88 -18.83 -16.99 33.19
N GLY A 89 -18.69 -17.81 34.23
CA GLY A 89 -18.50 -17.34 35.61
C GLY A 89 -19.82 -16.94 36.31
N PRO A 90 -19.74 -16.27 37.46
CA PRO A 90 -20.90 -16.02 38.33
C PRO A 90 -21.90 -15.01 37.78
N VAL A 91 -21.46 -14.10 36.92
CA VAL A 91 -22.27 -12.93 36.48
C VAL A 91 -22.59 -12.88 35.00
N LEU A 92 -21.85 -13.61 34.15
CA LEU A 92 -21.98 -13.57 32.70
C LEU A 92 -22.66 -14.84 32.14
N GLN A 93 -23.47 -14.63 31.10
CA GLN A 93 -24.10 -15.70 30.31
C GLN A 93 -23.66 -15.54 28.85
N VAL A 94 -23.33 -16.67 28.20
CA VAL A 94 -23.20 -16.74 26.73
C VAL A 94 -24.47 -17.35 26.18
N LEU A 95 -25.19 -16.62 25.34
CA LEU A 95 -26.46 -17.05 24.72
C LEU A 95 -26.24 -17.25 23.23
N GLU A 96 -26.59 -18.42 22.70
CA GLU A 96 -26.50 -18.72 21.27
C GLU A 96 -27.86 -18.47 20.64
N ILE A 97 -27.94 -17.55 19.68
CA ILE A 97 -29.18 -17.19 18.96
C ILE A 97 -29.55 -18.32 18.00
N ALA A 98 -30.83 -18.74 18.04
CA ALA A 98 -31.29 -19.85 17.23
C ALA A 98 -31.42 -19.57 15.73
N ALA A 99 -31.76 -18.32 15.37
CA ALA A 99 -31.82 -17.88 13.97
C ALA A 99 -30.46 -17.70 13.36
N PRO A 100 -30.25 -17.85 12.05
CA PRO A 100 -29.02 -17.51 11.39
C PRO A 100 -28.64 -16.03 11.65
N VAL A 101 -27.39 -15.81 12.08
CA VAL A 101 -26.93 -14.47 12.45
C VAL A 101 -26.04 -13.91 11.34
N THR A 102 -26.41 -12.71 10.87
CA THR A 102 -25.63 -11.84 10.00
C THR A 102 -25.17 -10.62 10.80
N SER A 103 -24.23 -9.85 10.28
CA SER A 103 -23.79 -8.61 10.96
C SER A 103 -24.94 -7.64 11.20
N SER A 104 -25.86 -7.51 10.24
CA SER A 104 -27.00 -6.59 10.33
C SER A 104 -28.02 -7.02 11.37
N ASN A 105 -28.39 -8.30 11.42
CA ASN A 105 -29.35 -8.77 12.41
C ASN A 105 -28.74 -8.92 13.82
N MET A 106 -27.42 -9.11 13.95
CA MET A 106 -26.75 -9.09 15.24
C MET A 106 -26.88 -7.72 15.91
N ALA A 107 -26.66 -6.63 15.16
CA ALA A 107 -26.81 -5.27 15.71
C ALA A 107 -28.24 -5.01 16.21
N ALA A 108 -29.26 -5.44 15.44
CA ALA A 108 -30.65 -5.35 15.84
C ALA A 108 -30.95 -6.18 17.10
N ASN A 109 -30.48 -7.42 17.16
CA ASN A 109 -30.64 -8.29 18.32
C ASN A 109 -29.99 -7.70 19.57
N LEU A 110 -28.77 -7.14 19.44
CA LEU A 110 -28.10 -6.48 20.54
C LEU A 110 -28.86 -5.24 21.04
N ALA A 111 -29.45 -4.46 20.14
CA ALA A 111 -30.26 -3.30 20.53
C ALA A 111 -31.50 -3.74 21.34
N ILE A 112 -32.18 -4.81 20.93
CA ILE A 112 -33.31 -5.39 21.64
C ILE A 112 -32.88 -5.90 23.02
N LEU A 113 -31.78 -6.66 23.09
CA LEU A 113 -31.29 -7.21 24.36
C LEU A 113 -30.81 -6.13 25.35
N ARG A 114 -30.19 -5.07 24.86
CA ARG A 114 -29.76 -3.93 25.69
C ARG A 114 -30.91 -3.08 26.21
N ALA A 115 -32.04 -3.08 25.51
CA ALA A 115 -33.25 -2.38 25.94
C ALA A 115 -34.02 -3.15 27.03
N ASP A 116 -33.73 -4.43 27.28
CA ASP A 116 -34.40 -5.20 28.30
C ASP A 116 -34.05 -4.73 29.72
N PRO A 117 -35.05 -4.52 30.61
CA PRO A 117 -34.79 -3.95 31.93
C PRO A 117 -33.93 -4.83 32.83
N ASP A 118 -33.88 -6.14 32.62
CA ASP A 118 -33.07 -7.07 33.37
C ASP A 118 -31.63 -7.15 32.87
N VAL A 119 -31.32 -6.60 31.71
CA VAL A 119 -29.98 -6.64 31.11
C VAL A 119 -29.19 -5.41 31.54
N GLU A 120 -27.99 -5.63 32.09
CA GLU A 120 -27.03 -4.58 32.39
C GLU A 120 -26.24 -4.18 31.14
N PHE A 121 -25.73 -5.21 30.42
CA PHE A 121 -25.16 -5.06 29.08
C PHE A 121 -25.29 -6.36 28.28
N ALA A 122 -25.27 -6.21 26.95
CA ALA A 122 -25.17 -7.30 25.99
C ALA A 122 -24.14 -6.95 24.91
N GLU A 123 -23.22 -7.88 24.63
CA GLU A 123 -22.13 -7.73 23.67
C GLU A 123 -22.03 -8.96 22.77
N PRO A 124 -21.55 -8.82 21.51
CA PRO A 124 -21.33 -9.99 20.68
C PRO A 124 -20.15 -10.82 21.20
N ASP A 125 -20.26 -12.14 21.14
CA ASP A 125 -19.15 -13.06 21.40
C ASP A 125 -18.26 -13.13 20.15
N LEU A 126 -17.28 -12.26 20.08
CA LEU A 126 -16.39 -12.12 18.93
C LEU A 126 -15.30 -13.17 18.92
N ARG A 127 -14.93 -13.65 17.74
CA ARG A 127 -13.70 -14.42 17.57
C ARG A 127 -12.50 -13.50 17.76
N ARG A 128 -11.46 -14.00 18.42
CA ARG A 128 -10.18 -13.33 18.55
C ARG A 128 -9.12 -14.16 17.85
N PHE A 129 -8.22 -13.49 17.14
CA PHE A 129 -7.11 -14.09 16.44
C PHE A 129 -5.80 -13.55 17.02
N PRO A 130 -4.66 -14.27 16.88
CA PRO A 130 -3.36 -13.67 17.14
C PRO A 130 -3.18 -12.43 16.25
N HIS A 131 -2.51 -11.39 16.76
CA HIS A 131 -2.22 -10.19 15.97
C HIS A 131 -1.47 -10.53 14.69
N ALA A 132 -1.76 -9.79 13.61
CA ALA A 132 -1.05 -9.92 12.35
C ALA A 132 0.35 -9.28 12.51
N VAL A 133 1.35 -10.09 12.84
CA VAL A 133 2.75 -9.67 12.93
C VAL A 133 3.46 -10.18 11.69
N PRO A 134 4.15 -9.31 10.91
CA PRO A 134 4.95 -9.72 9.77
C PRO A 134 6.06 -10.69 10.15
N ASP A 135 6.36 -11.66 9.27
CA ASP A 135 7.48 -12.61 9.45
C ASP A 135 8.80 -12.09 8.84
N ASP A 136 8.79 -10.86 8.37
CA ASP A 136 9.91 -10.20 7.71
C ASP A 136 11.03 -9.93 8.73
N PRO A 137 12.28 -10.36 8.46
CA PRO A 137 13.33 -10.42 9.48
C PRO A 137 13.76 -9.07 10.04
N LEU A 138 13.60 -7.96 9.28
CA LEU A 138 13.95 -6.61 9.73
C LEU A 138 12.75 -5.86 10.36
N PHE A 139 11.55 -6.46 10.40
CA PHE A 139 10.35 -5.82 10.95
C PHE A 139 10.53 -5.37 12.42
N ALA A 140 11.29 -6.12 13.19
CA ALA A 140 11.55 -5.76 14.60
C ALA A 140 12.30 -4.40 14.72
N GLY A 141 13.09 -4.02 13.73
CA GLY A 141 13.78 -2.72 13.65
C GLY A 141 12.88 -1.56 13.21
N GLN A 142 11.74 -1.85 12.60
CA GLN A 142 10.75 -0.84 12.17
C GLN A 142 9.95 -0.31 13.38
N TRP A 143 10.65 0.34 14.31
CA TRP A 143 10.08 0.87 15.56
C TRP A 143 8.85 1.75 15.34
N TYR A 144 8.81 2.47 14.22
CA TYR A 144 7.75 3.41 13.87
C TYR A 144 6.41 2.73 13.54
N LEU A 145 6.39 1.44 13.20
CA LEU A 145 5.19 0.62 12.95
C LEU A 145 4.65 -0.07 14.20
N GLN A 146 5.46 -0.15 15.26
CA GLN A 146 5.15 -0.88 16.47
C GLN A 146 4.02 -0.23 17.28
N ASN A 147 3.71 -0.84 18.42
CA ASN A 147 2.69 -0.34 19.34
C ASN A 147 3.13 0.97 20.02
N SER A 148 2.27 1.98 20.04
CA SER A 148 2.53 3.30 20.65
C SER A 148 2.68 3.29 22.18
N THR A 149 2.37 2.16 22.86
CA THR A 149 2.62 2.05 24.30
C THR A 149 4.10 1.87 24.62
N ALA A 150 4.88 1.27 23.72
CA ALA A 150 6.32 1.09 23.88
C ALA A 150 7.10 2.31 23.36
N THR A 151 6.66 2.88 22.27
CA THR A 151 7.28 4.04 21.61
C THR A 151 6.18 5.06 21.29
N PRO A 152 6.10 6.18 22.03
CA PRO A 152 4.93 7.10 21.99
C PRO A 152 4.53 7.57 20.60
N SER A 153 5.49 7.76 19.69
CA SER A 153 5.22 8.21 18.33
C SER A 153 5.03 7.10 17.30
N ALA A 154 5.23 5.83 17.67
CA ALA A 154 4.95 4.71 16.79
C ALA A 154 3.46 4.72 16.38
N VAL A 155 3.19 4.41 15.10
CA VAL A 155 1.86 4.63 14.52
C VAL A 155 0.85 3.52 14.81
N ASP A 156 1.19 2.52 15.62
CA ASP A 156 0.31 1.42 16.02
C ASP A 156 -0.25 0.63 14.82
N ALA A 157 0.61 0.39 13.82
CA ALA A 157 0.25 -0.38 12.63
C ALA A 157 -0.05 -1.84 12.97
N VAL A 158 0.66 -2.43 13.92
CA VAL A 158 0.46 -3.82 14.38
C VAL A 158 -0.97 -4.11 14.83
N ASN A 159 -1.62 -3.18 15.52
CA ASN A 159 -3.02 -3.32 15.94
C ASN A 159 -3.99 -2.90 14.81
N ALA A 160 -3.56 -2.04 13.90
CA ALA A 160 -4.33 -1.61 12.75
C ALA A 160 -4.52 -2.75 11.73
N TRP A 161 -3.50 -3.59 11.54
CA TRP A 161 -3.53 -4.73 10.63
C TRP A 161 -4.52 -5.82 11.05
N ASP A 162 -4.93 -5.87 12.30
CA ASP A 162 -6.05 -6.72 12.73
C ASP A 162 -7.39 -6.28 12.11
N LEU A 163 -7.51 -5.02 11.71
CA LEU A 163 -8.70 -4.48 11.06
C LEU A 163 -8.61 -4.52 9.53
N THR A 164 -7.45 -4.23 8.98
CA THR A 164 -7.17 -4.30 7.55
C THR A 164 -5.69 -4.28 7.27
N THR A 165 -5.25 -5.07 6.28
CA THR A 165 -3.91 -5.02 5.69
C THR A 165 -3.90 -4.28 4.34
N GLY A 166 -5.01 -3.63 3.97
CA GLY A 166 -5.17 -2.92 2.71
C GLY A 166 -6.07 -3.65 1.71
N SER A 167 -6.17 -3.13 0.51
CA SER A 167 -6.99 -3.69 -0.58
C SER A 167 -6.28 -3.51 -1.92
N SER A 168 -6.32 -4.52 -2.78
CA SER A 168 -5.86 -4.42 -4.18
C SER A 168 -6.73 -3.50 -5.06
N GLY A 169 -7.76 -2.89 -4.51
CA GLY A 169 -8.51 -1.81 -5.14
C GLY A 169 -8.01 -0.41 -4.79
N VAL A 170 -6.92 -0.28 -4.01
CA VAL A 170 -6.36 1.01 -3.60
C VAL A 170 -4.96 1.19 -4.17
N ILE A 171 -4.72 2.34 -4.78
CA ILE A 171 -3.42 2.75 -5.32
C ILE A 171 -2.93 3.98 -4.54
N VAL A 172 -1.66 3.93 -4.15
CA VAL A 172 -0.88 5.07 -3.65
C VAL A 172 0.16 5.41 -4.71
N ALA A 173 0.11 6.61 -5.27
CA ALA A 173 1.17 7.08 -6.15
C ALA A 173 2.34 7.63 -5.31
N ASP A 174 3.55 7.33 -5.74
CA ASP A 174 4.79 7.85 -5.17
C ASP A 174 5.46 8.76 -6.21
N LEU A 175 5.32 10.09 -6.01
CA LEU A 175 5.95 11.11 -6.84
C LEU A 175 7.32 11.46 -6.28
N ASP A 176 8.37 10.88 -6.87
CA ASP A 176 9.71 10.90 -6.28
C ASP A 176 10.82 10.74 -7.35
N THR A 177 12.00 10.24 -6.96
CA THR A 177 13.16 9.98 -7.85
C THR A 177 13.00 8.77 -8.76
N GLY A 178 11.86 8.08 -8.70
CA GLY A 178 11.65 6.76 -9.28
C GLY A 178 11.89 5.64 -8.28
N VAL A 179 11.73 4.40 -8.72
CA VAL A 179 11.79 3.23 -7.82
C VAL A 179 12.61 2.10 -8.46
N ARG A 180 13.34 1.35 -7.64
CA ARG A 180 14.04 0.13 -8.09
C ARG A 180 13.06 -1.03 -8.23
N TYR A 181 12.64 -1.33 -9.44
CA TYR A 181 11.71 -2.43 -9.77
C TYR A 181 12.31 -3.83 -9.56
N ASP A 182 13.61 -3.92 -9.44
CA ASP A 182 14.36 -5.17 -9.16
C ASP A 182 14.58 -5.39 -7.65
N HIS A 183 14.11 -4.48 -6.79
CA HIS A 183 14.21 -4.66 -5.34
C HIS A 183 13.31 -5.82 -4.88
N PRO A 184 13.84 -6.84 -4.15
CA PRO A 184 13.10 -8.07 -3.82
C PRO A 184 11.86 -7.84 -2.95
N ASP A 185 11.81 -6.74 -2.17
CA ASP A 185 10.66 -6.36 -1.35
C ASP A 185 9.65 -5.44 -2.05
N LEU A 186 9.90 -5.07 -3.30
CA LEU A 186 9.00 -4.19 -4.05
C LEU A 186 8.46 -4.89 -5.30
N LEU A 187 9.31 -5.26 -6.23
CA LEU A 187 9.04 -5.95 -7.49
C LEU A 187 7.88 -5.35 -8.32
N ARG A 188 7.88 -5.57 -9.60
CA ARG A 188 6.75 -5.25 -10.48
C ARG A 188 5.51 -6.08 -10.10
N ALA A 189 4.34 -5.51 -10.22
CA ALA A 189 3.07 -6.20 -9.98
C ALA A 189 2.93 -7.48 -10.84
N SER A 190 3.42 -7.44 -12.07
CA SER A 190 3.49 -8.59 -12.97
C SER A 190 4.42 -9.72 -12.51
N ALA A 191 5.37 -9.41 -11.62
CA ALA A 191 6.29 -10.36 -11.00
C ALA A 191 5.91 -10.73 -9.56
N GLY A 192 4.66 -10.48 -9.17
CA GLY A 192 4.16 -10.76 -7.82
C GLY A 192 4.44 -9.67 -6.78
N GLY A 193 5.02 -8.55 -7.20
CA GLY A 193 5.31 -7.40 -6.35
C GLY A 193 4.17 -6.41 -6.21
N ARG A 194 4.51 -5.18 -5.82
CA ARG A 194 3.57 -4.08 -5.52
C ARG A 194 3.61 -2.92 -6.50
N LEU A 195 4.64 -2.85 -7.36
CA LEU A 195 4.86 -1.71 -8.24
C LEU A 195 4.07 -1.86 -9.54
N LEU A 196 3.16 -0.93 -9.78
CA LEU A 196 2.45 -0.80 -11.06
C LEU A 196 3.37 -0.21 -12.14
N PRO A 197 3.04 -0.39 -13.43
CA PRO A 197 3.62 0.44 -14.49
C PRO A 197 3.37 1.91 -14.20
N GLY A 198 4.41 2.71 -14.13
CA GLY A 198 4.36 4.13 -13.87
C GLY A 198 4.78 4.96 -15.08
N PHE A 199 5.30 6.18 -14.84
CA PHE A 199 5.75 7.08 -15.90
C PHE A 199 6.82 8.05 -15.37
N ASP A 200 7.79 8.40 -16.21
CA ASP A 200 8.79 9.45 -15.94
C ASP A 200 8.35 10.78 -16.54
N PHE A 201 8.30 11.81 -15.70
CA PHE A 201 7.93 13.19 -16.06
C PHE A 201 9.12 14.14 -16.04
N ILE A 202 10.36 13.67 -16.00
CA ILE A 202 11.52 14.56 -16.04
C ILE A 202 11.81 14.94 -17.50
N HIS A 203 11.51 16.19 -17.86
CA HIS A 203 11.64 16.64 -19.25
C HIS A 203 13.09 16.82 -19.68
N ASP A 204 13.98 17.23 -18.78
CA ASP A 204 15.41 17.48 -19.08
C ASP A 204 16.22 16.20 -18.98
N PRO A 205 16.72 15.61 -20.11
CA PRO A 205 17.50 14.37 -20.07
C PRO A 205 18.77 14.44 -19.21
N GLY A 206 19.37 15.62 -19.03
CA GLY A 206 20.53 15.80 -18.16
C GLY A 206 20.18 15.65 -16.70
N ARG A 207 18.96 16.03 -16.30
CA ARG A 207 18.43 15.81 -14.94
C ARG A 207 17.84 14.42 -14.76
N ALA A 208 17.21 13.89 -15.80
CA ALA A 208 16.66 12.53 -15.78
C ALA A 208 17.75 11.48 -15.55
N ASN A 209 18.93 11.65 -16.18
CA ASN A 209 20.10 10.77 -15.99
C ASN A 209 19.90 9.32 -16.50
N ASP A 210 18.94 9.09 -17.36
CA ASP A 210 18.61 7.81 -18.04
C ASP A 210 18.82 7.87 -19.55
N GLY A 211 18.95 9.08 -20.13
CA GLY A 211 19.30 9.30 -21.53
C GLY A 211 18.20 9.91 -22.36
N ASP A 212 17.00 10.05 -21.85
CA ASP A 212 15.88 10.68 -22.54
C ASP A 212 15.04 11.59 -21.63
N GLY A 213 13.84 11.95 -22.04
CA GLY A 213 12.91 12.78 -21.29
C GLY A 213 11.70 11.97 -20.81
N TRP A 214 10.50 12.52 -21.01
CA TRP A 214 9.27 11.82 -20.61
C TRP A 214 9.12 10.45 -21.29
N ASP A 215 8.98 9.39 -20.48
CA ASP A 215 8.88 8.03 -20.98
C ASP A 215 8.12 7.10 -19.98
N PRO A 216 7.76 5.85 -20.39
CA PRO A 216 7.02 4.92 -19.54
C PRO A 216 7.88 4.13 -18.54
N ASP A 217 9.15 4.47 -18.31
CA ASP A 217 10.02 3.78 -17.35
C ASP A 217 10.40 4.66 -16.15
N PRO A 218 9.64 4.67 -15.05
CA PRO A 218 9.96 5.43 -13.84
C PRO A 218 10.99 4.71 -12.95
N SER A 219 11.85 3.89 -13.50
CA SER A 219 12.95 3.27 -12.75
C SER A 219 13.94 4.33 -12.29
N ASP A 220 14.44 4.23 -11.06
CA ASP A 220 15.45 5.15 -10.53
C ASP A 220 16.84 4.79 -11.08
N PRO A 221 17.46 5.61 -11.96
CA PRO A 221 18.82 5.39 -12.47
C PRO A 221 19.89 5.88 -11.49
N GLY A 222 19.47 6.62 -10.46
CA GLY A 222 20.31 7.37 -9.54
C GLY A 222 20.31 8.87 -9.87
N ASP A 223 20.36 9.68 -8.83
CA ASP A 223 20.29 11.15 -8.86
C ASP A 223 21.62 11.83 -8.44
N TRP A 224 22.76 11.10 -8.52
CA TRP A 224 24.08 11.60 -8.12
C TRP A 224 24.51 12.82 -8.91
N VAL A 225 25.27 13.69 -8.26
CA VAL A 225 25.91 14.85 -8.88
C VAL A 225 27.41 14.73 -8.75
N THR A 226 28.13 14.78 -9.87
CA THR A 226 29.58 14.72 -9.89
C THR A 226 30.22 16.08 -9.47
N ALA A 227 31.48 16.05 -9.04
CA ALA A 227 32.23 17.28 -8.74
C ALA A 227 32.30 18.24 -9.95
N ALA A 228 32.42 17.70 -11.16
CA ALA A 228 32.44 18.46 -12.40
C ALA A 228 31.10 19.16 -12.69
N GLU A 229 29.99 18.46 -12.52
CA GLU A 229 28.63 19.01 -12.67
C GLU A 229 28.36 20.12 -11.65
N ALA A 230 28.69 19.87 -10.37
CA ALA A 230 28.58 20.89 -9.32
C ALA A 230 29.43 22.13 -9.60
N ALA A 231 30.67 21.95 -10.04
CA ALA A 231 31.58 23.06 -10.38
C ALA A 231 31.15 23.83 -11.64
N SER A 232 30.50 23.16 -12.61
CA SER A 232 30.01 23.80 -13.84
C SER A 232 28.78 24.69 -13.61
N GLY A 233 28.06 24.48 -12.51
CA GLY A 233 26.80 25.17 -12.22
C GLY A 233 25.64 24.79 -13.16
N VAL A 234 25.78 23.72 -13.95
CA VAL A 234 24.74 23.28 -14.90
C VAL A 234 23.40 22.98 -14.19
N PHE A 235 23.46 22.57 -12.93
CA PHE A 235 22.28 22.34 -12.07
C PHE A 235 22.11 23.43 -10.99
N GLY A 236 22.57 24.66 -11.26
CA GLY A 236 22.47 25.77 -10.33
C GLY A 236 23.46 25.64 -9.15
N SER A 237 22.98 25.84 -7.91
CA SER A 237 23.77 25.73 -6.68
C SER A 237 23.85 24.32 -6.09
N CYS A 238 23.52 23.32 -6.88
CA CYS A 238 23.52 21.94 -6.43
C CYS A 238 24.93 21.46 -6.11
N GLN A 239 25.10 20.75 -5.00
CA GLN A 239 26.39 20.25 -4.55
C GLN A 239 26.63 18.83 -5.07
N GLN A 240 27.90 18.43 -5.10
CA GLN A 240 28.26 17.04 -5.31
C GLN A 240 27.60 16.14 -4.27
N GLY A 241 27.09 15.00 -4.70
CA GLY A 241 26.46 14.01 -3.83
C GLY A 241 26.29 12.66 -4.51
N ASP A 242 26.17 11.63 -3.70
CA ASP A 242 25.83 10.28 -4.14
C ASP A 242 24.33 10.17 -4.42
N SER A 243 23.93 9.09 -5.10
CA SER A 243 22.53 8.76 -5.35
C SER A 243 21.74 8.53 -4.06
N SER A 244 20.59 9.17 -3.97
CA SER A 244 19.75 9.15 -2.76
C SER A 244 18.89 7.89 -2.66
N TRP A 245 18.47 7.31 -3.80
CA TRP A 245 17.50 6.21 -3.88
C TRP A 245 16.20 6.55 -3.15
N HIS A 246 15.84 7.83 -3.16
CA HIS A 246 14.82 8.39 -2.28
C HIS A 246 13.45 7.78 -2.52
N GLY A 247 12.99 7.68 -3.77
CA GLY A 247 11.69 7.07 -4.10
C GLY A 247 11.64 5.57 -3.74
N THR A 248 12.75 4.83 -3.92
CA THR A 248 12.83 3.43 -3.45
C THR A 248 12.63 3.32 -1.94
N ARG A 249 13.21 4.25 -1.15
CA ARG A 249 13.04 4.31 0.31
C ARG A 249 11.61 4.65 0.70
N VAL A 250 11.00 5.59 0.01
CA VAL A 250 9.61 6.03 0.23
C VAL A 250 8.63 4.91 -0.11
N ALA A 251 8.80 4.26 -1.27
CA ALA A 251 7.95 3.14 -1.71
C ALA A 251 7.94 1.98 -0.70
N GLY A 252 9.09 1.66 -0.08
CA GLY A 252 9.18 0.62 0.94
C GLY A 252 8.31 0.88 2.16
N ILE A 253 8.24 2.12 2.62
CA ILE A 253 7.38 2.51 3.75
C ILE A 253 5.90 2.38 3.38
N ILE A 254 5.52 2.81 2.17
CA ILE A 254 4.13 2.73 1.70
C ILE A 254 3.68 1.28 1.64
N GLY A 255 4.48 0.38 1.03
CA GLY A 255 4.00 -0.94 0.74
C GLY A 255 5.04 -1.97 0.32
N ALA A 256 6.18 -2.07 1.01
CA ALA A 256 7.05 -3.24 0.87
C ALA A 256 6.26 -4.54 1.08
N LEU A 257 6.67 -5.60 0.40
CA LEU A 257 6.04 -6.91 0.49
C LEU A 257 6.18 -7.42 1.93
N ALA A 258 5.06 -7.66 2.59
CA ALA A 258 5.04 -8.23 3.92
C ALA A 258 4.77 -9.73 3.90
N ASN A 259 5.30 -10.46 4.85
CA ASN A 259 5.20 -11.92 4.98
C ASN A 259 5.80 -12.67 3.77
N ASN A 260 6.92 -12.18 3.27
CA ASN A 260 7.71 -12.84 2.23
C ASN A 260 9.03 -13.42 2.77
N SER A 261 9.22 -13.36 4.09
CA SER A 261 10.42 -13.81 4.83
C SER A 261 11.70 -13.09 4.40
N GLN A 262 11.57 -11.85 3.89
CA GLN A 262 12.68 -10.99 3.49
C GLN A 262 12.46 -9.58 4.06
N GLY A 263 13.54 -8.86 4.30
CA GLY A 263 13.61 -7.44 4.59
C GLY A 263 12.58 -6.92 5.59
N ILE A 264 11.70 -6.05 5.12
CA ILE A 264 10.81 -5.21 5.91
C ILE A 264 9.32 -5.38 5.53
N ALA A 265 8.44 -4.90 6.39
CA ALA A 265 7.01 -4.78 6.05
C ALA A 265 6.64 -3.33 5.69
N GLY A 266 5.90 -3.14 4.62
CA GLY A 266 5.23 -1.86 4.32
C GLY A 266 3.92 -1.71 5.11
N LEU A 267 3.38 -0.47 5.16
CA LEU A 267 2.10 -0.20 5.82
C LEU A 267 0.92 -0.89 5.13
N GLY A 268 0.89 -0.85 3.80
CA GLY A 268 -0.16 -1.46 2.99
C GLY A 268 0.28 -2.79 2.37
N TRP A 269 -0.18 -3.94 2.91
CA TRP A 269 0.24 -5.25 2.41
C TRP A 269 -0.43 -5.66 1.09
N LYS A 270 -1.57 -5.08 0.74
CA LYS A 270 -2.38 -5.47 -0.43
C LYS A 270 -2.61 -4.36 -1.43
N GLY A 271 -2.32 -3.12 -1.07
CA GLY A 271 -2.44 -1.96 -1.96
C GLY A 271 -1.34 -1.96 -3.04
N TRP A 272 -1.54 -1.18 -4.08
CA TRP A 272 -0.58 -0.97 -5.15
C TRP A 272 0.18 0.33 -4.96
N ILE A 273 1.41 0.36 -5.41
CA ILE A 273 2.22 1.57 -5.53
C ILE A 273 2.31 1.92 -7.02
N LEU A 274 1.98 3.16 -7.35
CA LEU A 274 2.17 3.71 -8.69
C LEU A 274 3.42 4.61 -8.66
N PRO A 275 4.59 4.15 -9.12
CA PRO A 275 5.76 5.00 -9.24
C PRO A 275 5.57 6.07 -10.30
N VAL A 276 5.84 7.32 -9.94
CA VAL A 276 5.79 8.46 -10.86
C VAL A 276 7.06 9.27 -10.64
N ARG A 277 7.99 9.16 -11.57
CA ARG A 277 9.27 9.84 -11.44
C ARG A 277 9.12 11.31 -11.85
N ALA A 278 9.46 12.20 -10.94
CA ALA A 278 9.36 13.65 -11.13
C ALA A 278 10.59 14.40 -10.57
N LEU A 279 11.51 13.67 -9.92
CA LEU A 279 12.73 14.18 -9.36
C LEU A 279 13.94 13.46 -9.96
N GLY A 280 14.88 14.23 -10.46
CA GLY A 280 16.18 13.75 -10.92
C GLY A 280 17.32 14.44 -10.21
N LYS A 281 18.45 14.61 -10.90
CA LYS A 281 19.60 15.36 -10.37
C LYS A 281 19.14 16.74 -9.90
N CYS A 282 19.34 17.01 -8.60
CA CYS A 282 19.00 18.30 -7.99
C CYS A 282 17.50 18.62 -7.95
N GLY A 283 16.65 17.63 -7.85
CA GLY A 283 15.20 17.78 -7.73
C GLY A 283 14.46 17.83 -9.06
N GLY A 284 13.24 18.37 -9.06
CA GLY A 284 12.36 18.46 -10.23
C GLY A 284 11.85 19.88 -10.48
N SER A 285 11.34 20.13 -11.68
CA SER A 285 10.68 21.39 -12.01
C SER A 285 9.20 21.36 -11.60
N ASP A 286 8.62 22.51 -11.24
CA ASP A 286 7.19 22.60 -10.92
C ASP A 286 6.29 22.10 -12.07
N SER A 287 6.70 22.34 -13.34
CA SER A 287 5.94 21.89 -14.50
C SER A 287 5.85 20.36 -14.58
N ASP A 288 6.97 19.67 -14.37
CA ASP A 288 7.05 18.22 -14.39
C ASP A 288 6.30 17.61 -13.20
N ILE A 289 6.48 18.20 -12.01
CA ILE A 289 5.76 17.77 -10.78
C ILE A 289 4.24 17.95 -10.93
N LEU A 290 3.77 19.07 -11.49
CA LEU A 290 2.34 19.30 -11.71
C LEU A 290 1.75 18.35 -12.77
N ALA A 291 2.51 18.05 -13.85
CA ALA A 291 2.12 17.05 -14.84
C ALA A 291 2.04 15.64 -14.20
N ALA A 292 3.03 15.27 -13.41
CA ALA A 292 3.06 14.03 -12.65
C ALA A 292 1.86 13.90 -11.68
N MET A 293 1.53 14.97 -10.94
CA MET A 293 0.36 15.01 -10.06
C MET A 293 -0.95 14.78 -10.81
N LEU A 294 -1.16 15.51 -11.91
CA LEU A 294 -2.37 15.37 -12.75
C LEU A 294 -2.51 13.94 -13.27
N TRP A 295 -1.44 13.41 -13.87
CA TRP A 295 -1.43 12.07 -14.44
C TRP A 295 -1.66 11.00 -13.37
N ALA A 296 -1.00 11.10 -12.23
CA ALA A 296 -1.18 10.17 -11.10
C ALA A 296 -2.65 10.09 -10.64
N GLY A 297 -3.35 11.23 -10.61
CA GLY A 297 -4.78 11.31 -10.29
C GLY A 297 -5.73 10.98 -11.44
N GLY A 298 -5.21 10.53 -12.60
CA GLY A 298 -6.01 10.14 -13.77
C GLY A 298 -6.55 11.33 -14.57
N VAL A 299 -5.96 12.51 -14.44
CA VAL A 299 -6.23 13.65 -15.32
C VAL A 299 -5.34 13.50 -16.57
N PRO A 300 -5.89 13.59 -17.80
CA PRO A 300 -5.09 13.54 -19.01
C PRO A 300 -4.01 14.64 -19.03
N VAL A 301 -2.81 14.28 -19.48
CA VAL A 301 -1.68 15.19 -19.67
C VAL A 301 -1.21 15.04 -21.10
N ASP A 302 -1.12 16.15 -21.83
CA ASP A 302 -0.64 16.16 -23.21
C ASP A 302 0.82 15.69 -23.27
N GLY A 303 1.11 14.74 -24.16
CA GLY A 303 2.44 14.15 -24.29
C GLY A 303 2.66 12.89 -23.44
N ALA A 304 1.76 12.56 -22.52
CA ALA A 304 1.80 11.33 -21.74
C ALA A 304 0.62 10.40 -22.09
N PRO A 305 0.78 9.07 -22.02
CA PRO A 305 -0.33 8.13 -22.20
C PRO A 305 -1.36 8.29 -21.07
N SER A 306 -2.60 7.89 -21.32
CA SER A 306 -3.61 7.85 -20.25
C SER A 306 -3.18 6.90 -19.14
N ASN A 307 -3.30 7.34 -17.89
CA ASN A 307 -3.02 6.51 -16.73
C ASN A 307 -4.14 5.47 -16.51
N PRO A 308 -3.87 4.17 -16.66
CA PRO A 308 -4.87 3.13 -16.40
C PRO A 308 -5.08 2.85 -14.89
N TYR A 309 -4.24 3.43 -14.02
CA TYR A 309 -4.19 3.19 -12.58
C TYR A 309 -4.29 4.48 -11.76
N PRO A 310 -5.39 5.24 -11.85
CA PRO A 310 -5.53 6.48 -11.09
C PRO A 310 -5.40 6.26 -9.58
N ALA A 311 -4.50 7.00 -8.95
CA ALA A 311 -4.20 6.88 -7.53
C ALA A 311 -5.28 7.54 -6.66
N ARG A 312 -5.57 6.90 -5.55
CA ARG A 312 -6.45 7.43 -4.50
C ARG A 312 -5.69 8.34 -3.53
N ILE A 313 -4.42 8.06 -3.32
CA ILE A 313 -3.51 8.82 -2.47
C ILE A 313 -2.28 9.15 -3.31
N ILE A 314 -1.82 10.37 -3.26
CA ILE A 314 -0.61 10.85 -3.94
C ILE A 314 0.38 11.29 -2.87
N ASN A 315 1.45 10.52 -2.70
CA ASN A 315 2.55 10.83 -1.82
C ASN A 315 3.54 11.77 -2.51
N MET A 316 3.92 12.85 -1.84
CA MET A 316 4.92 13.82 -2.29
C MET A 316 5.94 14.07 -1.17
N SER A 317 6.97 13.23 -1.15
CA SER A 317 8.07 13.37 -0.19
C SER A 317 9.06 14.46 -0.63
N LEU A 318 8.55 15.54 -1.17
CA LEU A 318 9.25 16.64 -1.79
C LEU A 318 8.64 18.00 -1.40
N GLY A 319 9.37 19.06 -1.65
CA GLY A 319 8.88 20.42 -1.48
C GLY A 319 9.91 21.47 -1.79
N GLY A 320 9.45 22.71 -1.96
CA GLY A 320 10.26 23.87 -2.23
C GLY A 320 9.85 25.09 -1.38
N ARG A 321 10.80 25.99 -1.10
CA ARG A 321 10.51 27.21 -0.34
C ARG A 321 9.52 28.11 -1.10
N GLY A 322 8.62 28.72 -0.39
CA GLY A 322 7.64 29.65 -0.94
C GLY A 322 6.22 29.38 -0.47
N SER A 323 5.32 30.29 -0.83
CA SER A 323 3.88 30.13 -0.61
C SER A 323 3.28 29.19 -1.65
N CYS A 324 2.15 28.59 -1.33
CA CYS A 324 1.39 27.77 -2.26
C CYS A 324 1.01 28.60 -3.51
N LEU A 325 1.54 28.19 -4.67
CA LEU A 325 1.23 28.83 -5.95
C LEU A 325 -0.19 28.52 -6.42
N GLN A 326 -0.77 29.41 -7.22
CA GLN A 326 -2.11 29.20 -7.77
C GLN A 326 -2.21 27.95 -8.67
N THR A 327 -1.12 27.58 -9.35
CA THR A 327 -1.03 26.36 -10.15
C THR A 327 -1.22 25.11 -9.30
N TYR A 328 -0.52 25.02 -8.15
CA TYR A 328 -0.72 23.92 -7.21
C TYR A 328 -2.16 23.86 -6.66
N ARG A 329 -2.74 25.01 -6.27
CA ARG A 329 -4.13 25.07 -5.80
C ARG A 329 -5.10 24.54 -6.86
N THR A 330 -4.89 24.89 -8.12
CA THR A 330 -5.72 24.45 -9.23
C THR A 330 -5.62 22.93 -9.43
N VAL A 331 -4.40 22.39 -9.45
CA VAL A 331 -4.16 20.95 -9.60
C VAL A 331 -4.74 20.16 -8.43
N ILE A 332 -4.46 20.58 -7.18
CA ILE A 332 -4.98 19.93 -5.97
C ILE A 332 -6.51 19.91 -5.97
N SER A 333 -7.16 21.01 -6.38
CA SER A 333 -8.63 21.05 -6.51
C SER A 333 -9.17 20.08 -7.56
N GLN A 334 -8.49 19.94 -8.71
CA GLN A 334 -8.86 18.95 -9.74
C GLN A 334 -8.70 17.52 -9.23
N LEU A 335 -7.63 17.23 -8.51
CA LEU A 335 -7.35 15.93 -7.90
C LEU A 335 -8.42 15.60 -6.84
N ALA A 336 -8.74 16.54 -5.95
CA ALA A 336 -9.77 16.37 -4.95
C ALA A 336 -11.15 16.08 -5.57
N ALA A 337 -11.50 16.77 -6.65
CA ALA A 337 -12.74 16.51 -7.41
C ALA A 337 -12.79 15.08 -8.01
N ARG A 338 -11.64 14.45 -8.27
CA ARG A 338 -11.52 13.06 -8.70
C ARG A 338 -11.38 12.08 -7.52
N GLY A 339 -11.35 12.59 -6.32
CA GLY A 339 -11.23 11.82 -5.08
C GLY A 339 -9.79 11.45 -4.70
N ALA A 340 -8.78 12.02 -5.31
CA ALA A 340 -7.39 11.82 -4.97
C ALA A 340 -6.94 12.80 -3.88
N LEU A 341 -6.29 12.29 -2.83
CA LEU A 341 -5.74 13.06 -1.71
C LEU A 341 -4.24 13.22 -1.89
N VAL A 342 -3.73 14.43 -1.72
CA VAL A 342 -2.29 14.71 -1.70
C VAL A 342 -1.78 14.71 -0.26
N VAL A 343 -0.70 13.99 0.00
CA VAL A 343 0.04 13.94 1.27
C VAL A 343 1.46 14.40 0.98
N ALA A 344 1.94 15.41 1.70
CA ALA A 344 3.26 15.99 1.43
C ALA A 344 4.08 16.23 2.70
N SER A 345 5.40 16.12 2.58
CA SER A 345 6.36 16.45 3.62
C SER A 345 6.45 17.96 3.83
N VAL A 346 6.56 18.42 5.08
CA VAL A 346 6.56 19.86 5.40
C VAL A 346 7.91 20.55 5.18
N GLY A 347 8.98 19.79 4.92
CA GLY A 347 10.36 20.29 4.75
C GLY A 347 11.25 20.04 5.95
N ASN A 348 12.57 20.24 5.76
CA ASN A 348 13.63 19.82 6.70
C ASN A 348 14.53 20.97 7.14
N GLU A 349 14.08 22.21 7.12
CA GLU A 349 14.86 23.40 7.48
C GLU A 349 14.64 23.88 8.92
N GLY A 350 13.75 23.21 9.67
CA GLY A 350 13.35 23.65 11.01
C GLY A 350 12.59 25.00 11.02
N SER A 351 11.91 25.32 9.93
CA SER A 351 11.31 26.64 9.67
C SER A 351 9.82 26.53 9.27
N VAL A 352 9.33 27.44 8.44
CA VAL A 352 7.96 27.45 7.92
C VAL A 352 7.72 26.29 6.97
N VAL A 353 6.46 25.82 6.90
CA VAL A 353 6.02 24.76 5.99
C VAL A 353 6.25 25.17 4.53
N VAL A 354 6.85 24.29 3.73
CA VAL A 354 7.15 24.51 2.31
C VAL A 354 5.96 24.11 1.40
N SER A 355 5.99 24.58 0.14
CA SER A 355 5.05 24.13 -0.89
C SER A 355 5.45 22.72 -1.38
N PRO A 356 4.48 21.79 -1.68
CA PRO A 356 3.05 21.99 -1.67
C PRO A 356 2.35 21.68 -0.32
N ALA A 357 3.08 21.31 0.74
CA ALA A 357 2.48 20.96 2.03
C ALA A 357 1.69 22.12 2.67
N ASN A 358 2.05 23.36 2.35
CA ASN A 358 1.32 24.57 2.79
C ASN A 358 0.08 24.91 1.93
N CYS A 359 -0.27 24.08 0.96
CA CYS A 359 -1.44 24.29 0.10
C CYS A 359 -2.72 23.79 0.78
N PRO A 360 -3.85 24.49 0.63
CA PRO A 360 -5.15 24.00 1.08
C PRO A 360 -5.50 22.65 0.43
N GLY A 361 -6.01 21.72 1.25
CA GLY A 361 -6.41 20.39 0.81
C GLY A 361 -5.27 19.34 0.79
N VAL A 362 -4.03 19.76 1.09
CA VAL A 362 -2.89 18.85 1.25
C VAL A 362 -2.76 18.41 2.71
N VAL A 363 -2.41 17.16 2.93
CA VAL A 363 -2.04 16.63 4.24
C VAL A 363 -0.55 16.91 4.45
N GLY A 364 -0.22 18.06 5.04
CA GLY A 364 1.16 18.38 5.43
C GLY A 364 1.60 17.57 6.65
N VAL A 365 2.71 16.84 6.54
CA VAL A 365 3.17 15.92 7.59
C VAL A 365 4.49 16.39 8.19
N ALA A 366 4.47 16.72 9.50
CA ALA A 366 5.66 17.07 10.27
C ALA A 366 6.40 15.82 10.79
N GLY A 367 7.70 15.95 11.01
CA GLY A 367 8.54 14.91 11.56
C GLY A 367 8.67 14.98 13.08
N ILE A 368 8.45 13.86 13.77
CA ILE A 368 8.66 13.73 15.21
C ILE A 368 9.65 12.62 15.55
N ARG A 369 10.27 12.73 16.72
CA ARG A 369 11.15 11.74 17.32
C ARG A 369 10.35 10.58 17.90
N HIS A 370 11.02 9.49 18.22
CA HIS A 370 10.44 8.30 18.87
C HIS A 370 9.69 8.62 20.18
N VAL A 371 10.07 9.67 20.91
CA VAL A 371 9.41 10.15 22.12
C VAL A 371 8.22 11.08 21.87
N GLY A 372 7.96 11.47 20.62
CA GLY A 372 6.82 12.32 20.23
C GLY A 372 7.07 13.82 20.24
N THR A 373 8.30 14.27 20.53
CA THR A 373 8.73 15.67 20.34
C THR A 373 9.13 15.92 18.90
N LYS A 374 9.16 17.20 18.46
CA LYS A 374 9.62 17.59 17.13
C LYS A 374 11.07 17.16 16.91
N VAL A 375 11.38 16.51 15.80
CA VAL A 375 12.76 16.32 15.38
C VAL A 375 13.35 17.63 14.87
N GLY A 376 14.64 17.88 15.17
CA GLY A 376 15.25 19.19 14.95
C GLY A 376 15.05 19.80 13.56
N PHE A 377 15.17 19.02 12.50
CA PHE A 377 15.06 19.48 11.12
C PHE A 377 13.60 19.80 10.69
N SER A 378 12.55 19.18 11.28
CA SER A 378 11.19 19.32 10.78
C SER A 378 10.70 20.76 10.78
N ASN A 379 10.15 21.20 9.64
CA ASN A 379 9.38 22.41 9.55
C ASN A 379 8.08 22.29 10.36
N LEU A 380 7.47 23.41 10.72
CA LEU A 380 6.31 23.46 11.63
C LEU A 380 5.47 24.73 11.38
N GLY A 381 4.27 24.72 11.94
CA GLY A 381 3.34 25.85 11.87
C GLY A 381 2.10 25.60 11.02
N PRO A 382 1.40 26.67 10.56
CA PRO A 382 0.22 26.54 9.71
C PRO A 382 0.52 25.74 8.43
N GLY A 383 -0.37 24.81 8.09
CA GLY A 383 -0.20 23.86 6.99
C GLY A 383 0.19 22.45 7.44
N VAL A 384 0.64 22.29 8.70
CA VAL A 384 0.81 20.94 9.27
C VAL A 384 -0.55 20.36 9.64
N ALA A 385 -0.92 19.22 9.01
CA ALA A 385 -2.15 18.52 9.34
C ALA A 385 -2.00 17.63 10.58
N LEU A 386 -0.89 16.89 10.64
CA LEU A 386 -0.50 16.02 11.76
C LEU A 386 1.01 15.71 11.67
N ALA A 387 1.54 15.05 12.69
CA ALA A 387 2.95 14.67 12.75
C ALA A 387 3.13 13.15 12.73
N ALA A 388 4.22 12.65 12.13
CA ALA A 388 4.56 11.24 12.09
C ALA A 388 6.06 11.01 12.33
N PRO A 389 6.51 9.78 12.65
CA PRO A 389 7.92 9.47 12.81
C PRO A 389 8.77 9.94 11.63
N GLY A 390 9.80 10.74 11.91
CA GLY A 390 10.75 11.26 10.92
C GLY A 390 12.18 10.77 11.13
N GLY A 391 12.35 9.83 12.06
CA GLY A 391 13.67 9.38 12.51
C GLY A 391 14.31 10.30 13.55
N ASN A 392 15.34 9.81 14.23
CA ASN A 392 16.08 10.59 15.21
C ASN A 392 17.54 10.10 15.31
N CYS A 393 18.46 10.84 14.70
CA CYS A 393 19.91 10.55 14.69
C CYS A 393 20.72 11.78 15.16
N VAL A 394 20.21 12.55 16.11
CA VAL A 394 20.79 13.85 16.51
C VAL A 394 22.09 13.73 17.32
N ASN A 395 22.35 12.59 17.92
CA ASN A 395 23.53 12.36 18.78
C ASN A 395 24.46 11.28 18.21
N VAL A 396 24.49 11.15 16.88
CA VAL A 396 25.32 10.12 16.23
C VAL A 396 26.69 10.72 15.94
N GLY A 397 27.71 10.24 16.64
CA GLY A 397 29.12 10.49 16.32
C GLY A 397 29.54 9.66 15.10
N GLN A 398 30.75 9.96 14.61
CA GLN A 398 31.30 9.19 13.50
C GLN A 398 31.45 7.71 13.89
N GLY A 399 30.75 6.81 13.19
CA GLY A 399 30.75 5.37 13.45
C GLY A 399 29.80 4.90 14.57
N GLU A 400 29.03 5.82 15.17
CA GLU A 400 27.99 5.46 16.16
C GLU A 400 26.67 5.10 15.48
N PRO A 401 25.90 4.12 16.00
CA PRO A 401 24.63 3.72 15.41
C PRO A 401 23.52 4.74 15.66
N CYS A 402 22.72 5.01 14.65
CA CYS A 402 21.45 5.72 14.79
C CYS A 402 20.35 4.77 15.23
N LEU A 403 19.99 4.77 16.51
CA LEU A 403 19.05 3.80 17.11
C LEU A 403 17.60 3.98 16.63
N PHE A 404 17.24 5.13 16.09
CA PHE A 404 15.87 5.45 15.65
C PHE A 404 15.84 5.93 14.20
N SER A 405 16.59 5.25 13.33
CA SER A 405 16.47 5.36 11.88
C SER A 405 15.06 4.96 11.41
N ILE A 406 14.62 5.45 10.27
CA ILE A 406 13.45 4.92 9.57
C ILE A 406 13.96 3.83 8.61
N ASP A 407 13.91 2.58 9.05
CA ASP A 407 14.43 1.47 8.27
C ASP A 407 13.47 1.13 7.12
N THR A 408 14.02 1.10 5.89
CA THR A 408 13.26 0.92 4.66
C THR A 408 14.12 0.32 3.55
N THR A 409 13.52 0.02 2.40
CA THR A 409 14.20 -0.45 1.18
C THR A 409 15.14 0.62 0.64
N THR A 410 16.25 0.23 -0.01
CA THR A 410 17.18 1.14 -0.67
C THR A 410 18.01 0.40 -1.74
N ASN A 411 18.80 1.13 -2.51
CA ASN A 411 19.89 0.55 -3.30
C ASN A 411 21.24 0.96 -2.70
N LEU A 412 22.27 0.17 -2.88
CA LEU A 412 23.60 0.37 -2.27
C LEU A 412 24.59 1.06 -3.20
N GLY A 413 24.18 1.42 -4.41
CA GLY A 413 25.00 2.17 -5.36
C GLY A 413 25.20 3.60 -4.89
N THR A 414 26.42 4.11 -5.05
CA THR A 414 26.74 5.53 -4.77
C THR A 414 26.42 6.43 -5.96
N GLN A 415 26.41 5.88 -7.16
CA GLN A 415 26.02 6.53 -8.40
C GLN A 415 24.93 5.72 -9.08
N SER A 416 25.30 4.91 -10.09
CA SER A 416 24.37 4.00 -10.75
C SER A 416 23.90 2.87 -9.82
N PRO A 417 22.80 2.19 -10.17
CA PRO A 417 22.26 1.07 -9.39
C PRO A 417 23.32 -0.03 -9.15
N ALA A 418 23.36 -0.53 -7.92
CA ALA A 418 24.15 -1.67 -7.48
C ALA A 418 23.24 -2.69 -6.79
N ALA A 419 23.73 -3.40 -5.78
CA ALA A 419 22.91 -4.34 -5.04
C ALA A 419 21.76 -3.62 -4.31
N ASN A 420 20.58 -4.22 -4.31
CA ASN A 420 19.46 -3.78 -3.49
C ASN A 420 19.70 -4.13 -2.01
N GLY A 421 19.16 -3.35 -1.10
CA GLY A 421 19.35 -3.51 0.33
C GLY A 421 18.35 -2.71 1.16
N TYR A 422 18.69 -2.52 2.42
CA TYR A 422 17.84 -1.82 3.38
C TYR A 422 18.66 -0.76 4.12
N THR A 423 17.98 0.30 4.54
CA THR A 423 18.56 1.24 5.51
C THR A 423 18.57 0.60 6.89
N ASP A 424 19.50 1.02 7.72
CA ASP A 424 19.73 0.49 9.06
C ASP A 424 20.29 1.57 9.99
N GLN A 425 20.78 1.19 11.14
CA GLN A 425 21.37 2.08 12.14
C GLN A 425 22.66 2.79 11.65
N PHE A 426 23.36 2.25 10.66
CA PHE A 426 24.61 2.80 10.13
C PHE A 426 24.41 3.49 8.77
N ARG A 427 23.47 3.01 7.98
CA ARG A 427 22.94 3.66 6.76
C ARG A 427 21.60 4.27 7.08
N PHE A 428 21.61 5.17 8.04
CA PHE A 428 20.38 5.69 8.62
C PHE A 428 19.61 6.58 7.65
N ASN A 429 18.32 6.67 7.91
CA ASN A 429 17.35 7.37 7.11
C ASN A 429 16.48 8.25 8.01
N VAL A 430 16.50 9.57 7.76
CA VAL A 430 15.73 10.57 8.52
C VAL A 430 15.23 11.67 7.60
N GLY A 431 14.07 12.22 7.91
CA GLY A 431 13.48 13.32 7.15
C GLY A 431 11.96 13.32 7.25
N THR A 432 11.34 14.49 7.05
CA THR A 432 9.88 14.59 6.88
C THR A 432 9.42 13.85 5.62
N SER A 433 10.32 13.64 4.66
CA SER A 433 10.13 12.77 3.49
C SER A 433 9.75 11.33 3.85
N PHE A 434 10.09 10.86 5.05
CA PHE A 434 9.73 9.52 5.53
C PHE A 434 8.53 9.53 6.48
N SER A 435 8.18 10.72 7.00
CA SER A 435 6.91 10.93 7.72
C SER A 435 5.70 10.92 6.79
N ALA A 436 5.81 11.52 5.60
CA ALA A 436 4.74 11.58 4.61
C ALA A 436 4.28 10.21 4.12
N PRO A 437 5.14 9.27 3.69
CA PRO A 437 4.72 7.94 3.24
C PRO A 437 4.10 7.09 4.34
N ILE A 438 4.46 7.28 5.61
CA ILE A 438 3.76 6.67 6.74
C ILE A 438 2.29 7.10 6.74
N VAL A 439 2.01 8.39 6.60
CA VAL A 439 0.64 8.91 6.57
C VAL A 439 -0.08 8.50 5.27
N SER A 440 0.63 8.46 4.14
CA SER A 440 0.08 7.97 2.85
C SER A 440 -0.34 6.50 2.93
N GLY A 441 0.47 5.65 3.57
CA GLY A 441 0.13 4.25 3.83
C GLY A 441 -1.10 4.11 4.74
N ILE A 442 -1.19 4.89 5.83
CA ILE A 442 -2.37 4.93 6.71
C ILE A 442 -3.60 5.37 5.92
N ALA A 443 -3.51 6.42 5.10
CA ALA A 443 -4.62 6.88 4.26
C ALA A 443 -5.06 5.80 3.25
N GLY A 444 -4.11 5.04 2.70
CA GLY A 444 -4.39 3.86 1.86
C GLY A 444 -5.15 2.76 2.60
N LEU A 445 -4.80 2.47 3.85
CA LEU A 445 -5.54 1.54 4.72
C LEU A 445 -6.95 2.06 5.03
N MET A 446 -7.12 3.36 5.29
CA MET A 446 -8.43 3.99 5.50
C MET A 446 -9.33 3.86 4.25
N ALA A 447 -8.78 4.16 3.06
CA ALA A 447 -9.49 4.01 1.80
C ALA A 447 -9.87 2.55 1.52
N SER A 448 -9.09 1.58 1.99
CA SER A 448 -9.37 0.15 1.83
C SER A 448 -10.60 -0.32 2.60
N VAL A 449 -10.92 0.28 3.75
CA VAL A 449 -12.07 -0.08 4.58
C VAL A 449 -13.30 0.76 4.25
N ASN A 450 -13.13 1.93 3.63
CA ASN A 450 -14.25 2.79 3.29
C ASN A 450 -13.96 3.63 2.02
N GLY A 451 -14.33 3.11 0.87
CA GLY A 451 -14.21 3.80 -0.41
C GLY A 451 -15.11 5.03 -0.57
N ARG A 452 -16.04 5.26 0.36
CA ARG A 452 -16.93 6.45 0.40
C ARG A 452 -16.28 7.70 0.98
N LEU A 453 -15.09 7.58 1.56
CA LEU A 453 -14.37 8.74 2.07
C LEU A 453 -13.91 9.65 0.93
N SER A 454 -14.29 10.92 0.92
CA SER A 454 -13.66 11.93 0.06
C SER A 454 -12.26 12.30 0.61
N PRO A 455 -11.43 13.03 -0.14
CA PRO A 455 -10.15 13.54 0.37
C PRO A 455 -10.28 14.29 1.70
N GLU A 456 -11.29 15.15 1.82
CA GLU A 456 -11.58 15.91 3.03
C GLU A 456 -11.97 14.99 4.21
N HIS A 457 -12.73 13.92 3.94
CA HIS A 457 -13.07 12.93 4.97
C HIS A 457 -11.83 12.18 5.43
N ILE A 458 -10.92 11.80 4.52
CA ILE A 458 -9.67 11.11 4.90
C ILE A 458 -8.84 12.04 5.77
N LEU A 459 -8.63 13.30 5.36
CA LEU A 459 -7.90 14.30 6.15
C LEU A 459 -8.52 14.49 7.55
N ALA A 460 -9.82 14.73 7.63
CA ALA A 460 -10.50 14.94 8.91
C ALA A 460 -10.39 13.72 9.83
N ARG A 461 -10.51 12.50 9.28
CA ARG A 461 -10.43 11.26 10.06
C ARG A 461 -9.00 10.85 10.41
N LEU A 462 -7.99 11.23 9.62
CA LEU A 462 -6.58 11.18 10.02
C LEU A 462 -6.33 12.05 11.26
N GLN A 463 -6.82 13.29 11.22
CA GLN A 463 -6.68 14.23 12.34
C GLN A 463 -7.46 13.78 13.58
N GLU A 464 -8.64 13.21 13.41
CA GLU A 464 -9.45 12.66 14.50
C GLU A 464 -8.78 11.42 15.14
N GLY A 465 -8.26 10.52 14.33
CA GLY A 465 -7.58 9.31 14.76
C GLY A 465 -6.21 9.53 15.39
N ALA A 466 -5.64 10.73 15.24
CA ALA A 466 -4.30 11.05 15.74
C ALA A 466 -4.22 10.96 17.28
N THR A 467 -3.10 10.46 17.79
CA THR A 467 -2.82 10.36 19.23
C THR A 467 -2.59 11.75 19.84
N ARG A 468 -3.30 12.06 20.92
CA ARG A 468 -3.25 13.33 21.67
C ARG A 468 -3.31 13.11 23.18
N PRO A 469 -2.80 14.08 23.96
CA PRO A 469 -1.97 15.23 23.58
C PRO A 469 -0.60 14.79 23.09
N PHE A 470 0.18 15.74 22.50
CA PHE A 470 1.60 15.49 22.30
C PHE A 470 2.29 15.28 23.65
N PRO A 471 3.26 14.36 23.75
CA PRO A 471 4.00 14.15 24.98
C PRO A 471 4.70 15.43 25.44
N VAL A 472 4.61 15.72 26.73
CA VAL A 472 5.39 16.80 27.37
C VAL A 472 6.74 16.26 27.79
N SER A 473 7.81 17.03 27.53
CA SER A 473 9.12 16.68 28.04
C SER A 473 9.24 16.94 29.54
N THR A 474 9.87 16.02 30.25
CA THR A 474 10.27 16.21 31.66
C THR A 474 11.59 16.96 31.77
N ASP A 475 12.32 17.12 30.68
CA ASP A 475 13.54 17.90 30.59
C ASP A 475 13.21 19.40 30.39
N PRO A 476 13.51 20.28 31.37
CA PRO A 476 13.24 21.71 31.27
C PRO A 476 14.07 22.41 30.19
N ALA A 477 15.12 21.77 29.66
CA ALA A 477 15.91 22.30 28.56
C ALA A 477 15.18 22.18 27.20
N ILE A 478 14.13 21.36 27.08
CA ILE A 478 13.37 21.19 25.85
C ILE A 478 12.18 22.18 25.84
N PRO A 479 12.23 23.25 25.03
CA PRO A 479 11.20 24.28 25.00
C PRO A 479 9.94 23.77 24.27
N THR A 480 8.82 24.47 24.46
CA THR A 480 7.64 24.30 23.59
C THR A 480 7.93 24.90 22.22
N CYS A 481 7.54 24.19 21.15
CA CYS A 481 7.67 24.69 19.78
C CYS A 481 6.83 25.96 19.61
N ARG A 482 7.35 26.90 18.85
CA ARG A 482 6.61 28.12 18.45
C ARG A 482 6.38 28.13 16.94
N VAL A 483 5.37 28.83 16.50
CA VAL A 483 5.12 29.04 15.07
C VAL A 483 6.22 29.94 14.50
N PRO A 484 6.97 29.49 13.46
CA PRO A 484 7.95 30.34 12.82
C PRO A 484 7.31 31.56 12.14
N THR A 485 7.98 32.69 12.20
CA THR A 485 7.48 33.96 11.63
C THR A 485 7.92 34.19 10.19
N SER A 486 8.98 33.50 9.76
CA SER A 486 9.54 33.58 8.38
C SER A 486 10.38 32.36 8.06
N SER A 487 10.83 32.24 6.82
CA SER A 487 11.75 31.18 6.37
C SER A 487 13.17 31.28 6.95
N SER A 488 13.52 32.41 7.55
CA SER A 488 14.79 32.60 8.28
C SER A 488 14.66 32.35 9.79
N ASP A 489 13.45 32.16 10.28
CA ASP A 489 13.18 31.83 11.68
C ASP A 489 13.31 30.32 11.89
N ILE A 490 14.53 29.87 12.21
CA ILE A 490 14.90 28.47 12.28
C ILE A 490 14.82 27.95 13.72
N GLN A 491 14.13 26.87 13.94
CA GLN A 491 14.06 26.09 15.18
C GLN A 491 14.70 24.71 14.97
N ALA A 492 16.04 24.69 14.82
CA ALA A 492 16.79 23.46 14.51
C ALA A 492 16.90 22.47 15.67
N SER A 493 16.48 22.87 16.89
CA SER A 493 16.50 21.99 18.06
C SER A 493 15.19 21.26 18.27
N GLU A 494 15.24 20.25 19.13
CA GLU A 494 14.06 19.56 19.65
C GLU A 494 13.16 20.53 20.41
N CYS A 495 11.84 20.37 20.27
CA CYS A 495 10.85 21.09 21.07
C CYS A 495 9.56 20.28 21.24
N VAL A 496 8.78 20.58 22.27
CA VAL A 496 7.48 19.96 22.55
C VAL A 496 6.45 20.49 21.56
N CYS A 497 5.85 19.62 20.80
CA CYS A 497 4.82 19.93 19.81
C CYS A 497 3.52 20.46 20.43
N THR A 498 2.85 21.34 19.68
CA THR A 498 1.49 21.80 19.97
C THR A 498 0.59 21.62 18.73
N THR A 499 -0.70 21.75 18.89
CA THR A 499 -1.65 21.69 17.76
C THR A 499 -1.47 22.84 16.76
N GLN A 500 -0.82 23.94 17.15
CA GLN A 500 -0.51 25.06 16.27
C GLN A 500 0.79 24.87 15.49
N THR A 501 1.67 24.00 15.96
CA THR A 501 2.99 23.78 15.36
C THR A 501 3.13 22.47 14.62
N CYS A 502 2.59 21.37 15.15
CA CYS A 502 2.72 20.02 14.61
C CYS A 502 1.37 19.39 14.21
N GLY A 503 0.32 20.20 14.06
CA GLY A 503 -1.00 19.76 13.61
C GLY A 503 -1.82 19.03 14.69
N ALA A 504 -2.77 18.22 14.26
CA ALA A 504 -3.82 17.68 15.15
C ALA A 504 -3.31 16.70 16.23
N GLY A 505 -2.17 16.09 16.04
CA GLY A 505 -1.58 15.07 16.92
C GLY A 505 -0.59 14.18 16.19
N MET A 506 -0.16 13.11 16.83
CA MET A 506 0.72 12.09 16.23
C MET A 506 -0.08 11.09 15.41
N ALA A 507 0.36 10.76 14.21
CA ALA A 507 -0.27 9.78 13.34
C ALA A 507 -0.48 8.44 14.07
N ASN A 508 -1.67 7.87 13.94
CA ASN A 508 -2.03 6.60 14.55
C ASN A 508 -2.91 5.80 13.59
N ALA A 509 -2.39 4.69 13.10
CA ALA A 509 -3.06 3.86 12.09
C ALA A 509 -4.35 3.25 12.65
N LEU A 510 -4.31 2.68 13.87
CA LEU A 510 -5.49 2.08 14.49
C LEU A 510 -6.61 3.10 14.70
N GLY A 511 -6.27 4.28 15.24
CA GLY A 511 -7.22 5.38 15.47
C GLY A 511 -7.85 5.84 14.16
N SER A 512 -7.03 6.08 13.14
CA SER A 512 -7.48 6.54 11.81
C SER A 512 -8.37 5.53 11.10
N ILE A 513 -8.04 4.22 11.16
CA ILE A 513 -8.88 3.16 10.58
C ILE A 513 -10.20 3.04 11.33
N ARG A 514 -10.21 3.13 12.66
CA ARG A 514 -11.45 3.15 13.45
C ARG A 514 -12.34 4.33 13.08
N ALA A 515 -11.76 5.50 12.87
CA ALA A 515 -12.49 6.67 12.36
C ALA A 515 -13.02 6.42 10.94
N ALA A 516 -12.21 5.81 10.05
CA ALA A 516 -12.59 5.48 8.68
C ALA A 516 -13.74 4.47 8.57
N LEU A 517 -13.87 3.57 9.54
CA LEU A 517 -14.94 2.56 9.57
C LEU A 517 -16.33 3.13 9.89
N ARG A 518 -16.44 4.40 10.33
CA ARG A 518 -17.76 5.04 10.53
C ARG A 518 -18.43 5.35 9.19
N PRO A 519 -19.76 5.44 9.15
CA PRO A 519 -20.47 5.93 7.97
C PRO A 519 -20.03 7.36 7.62
N VAL A 520 -20.41 7.84 6.46
CA VAL A 520 -20.27 9.23 6.03
C VAL A 520 -21.66 9.85 5.97
N ALA A 521 -21.94 10.82 6.82
CA ALA A 521 -23.14 11.61 6.76
C ALA A 521 -23.03 12.67 5.65
N ALA A 522 -23.96 12.70 4.73
CA ALA A 522 -23.97 13.68 3.62
C ALA A 522 -25.38 14.24 3.43
N ILE A 523 -25.48 15.56 3.24
CA ILE A 523 -26.74 16.27 3.05
C ILE A 523 -26.71 16.97 1.69
N ALA A 524 -27.63 16.58 0.81
CA ALA A 524 -27.90 17.35 -0.40
C ALA A 524 -29.03 18.37 -0.14
N VAL A 525 -28.80 19.61 -0.54
CA VAL A 525 -29.70 20.74 -0.29
C VAL A 525 -30.02 21.52 -1.58
N GLN A 526 -31.12 22.22 -1.59
CA GLN A 526 -31.41 23.23 -2.57
C GLN A 526 -30.65 24.53 -2.21
N SER A 527 -29.85 25.04 -3.13
CA SER A 527 -28.96 26.18 -2.88
C SER A 527 -29.67 27.53 -2.66
N SER A 528 -30.85 27.72 -3.27
CA SER A 528 -31.65 28.93 -3.14
C SER A 528 -33.02 28.58 -2.55
N VAL A 529 -33.47 29.37 -1.59
CA VAL A 529 -34.76 29.22 -0.92
C VAL A 529 -35.41 30.58 -0.76
N SER A 530 -36.73 30.63 -0.46
CA SER A 530 -37.46 31.83 -0.14
C SER A 530 -38.06 31.70 1.26
N PRO A 531 -38.26 32.81 2.01
CA PRO A 531 -38.89 32.78 3.30
C PRO A 531 -40.23 32.03 3.27
N GLY A 532 -40.45 31.14 4.23
CA GLY A 532 -41.65 30.29 4.30
C GLY A 532 -41.72 29.12 3.30
N GLN A 533 -40.71 28.97 2.43
CA GLN A 533 -40.62 27.84 1.50
C GLN A 533 -40.26 26.54 2.22
N ASN A 534 -40.84 25.43 1.78
CA ASN A 534 -40.39 24.10 2.17
C ASN A 534 -39.00 23.82 1.58
N VAL A 535 -38.04 23.52 2.42
CA VAL A 535 -36.67 23.14 2.06
C VAL A 535 -36.53 21.63 2.21
N VAL A 536 -36.23 20.93 1.13
CA VAL A 536 -36.03 19.48 1.12
C VAL A 536 -34.54 19.21 1.38
N LEU A 537 -34.25 18.47 2.46
CA LEU A 537 -32.94 18.00 2.85
C LEU A 537 -32.84 16.51 2.57
N ARG A 538 -31.87 16.08 1.75
CA ARG A 538 -31.70 14.69 1.36
C ARG A 538 -30.44 14.11 1.99
N GLY A 539 -30.58 13.09 2.84
CA GLY A 539 -29.52 12.31 3.43
C GLY A 539 -29.13 11.05 2.65
N SER A 540 -29.84 10.76 1.53
CA SER A 540 -29.62 9.54 0.73
C SER A 540 -28.21 9.47 0.09
N GLY A 541 -27.46 10.60 0.05
CA GLY A 541 -26.03 10.64 -0.33
C GLY A 541 -25.09 10.12 0.75
N SER A 542 -25.59 9.79 1.95
CA SER A 542 -24.77 9.19 3.01
C SER A 542 -24.32 7.79 2.63
N GLY A 543 -23.15 7.38 3.12
CA GLY A 543 -22.55 6.08 2.79
C GLY A 543 -21.99 5.36 4.00
N ALA A 544 -22.01 4.04 3.99
CA ALA A 544 -21.35 3.21 5.01
C ALA A 544 -20.01 2.67 4.51
N ALA A 545 -19.18 2.20 5.45
CA ALA A 545 -17.94 1.52 5.17
C ALA A 545 -18.17 0.20 4.39
N CYS A 546 -17.08 -0.41 3.95
CA CYS A 546 -17.09 -1.67 3.20
C CYS A 546 -17.88 -2.75 3.94
N ASN A 547 -18.76 -3.46 3.20
CA ASN A 547 -19.66 -4.51 3.70
C ASN A 547 -20.61 -4.05 4.82
N ARG A 548 -20.96 -2.74 4.84
CA ARG A 548 -21.90 -2.14 5.79
C ARG A 548 -22.99 -1.37 5.05
N SER A 549 -24.07 -1.09 5.77
CA SER A 549 -25.20 -0.29 5.29
C SER A 549 -25.61 0.75 6.31
N VAL A 550 -26.09 1.91 5.84
CA VAL A 550 -26.76 2.91 6.69
C VAL A 550 -28.14 2.34 7.02
N VAL A 551 -28.43 2.18 8.31
CA VAL A 551 -29.71 1.59 8.79
C VAL A 551 -30.61 2.59 9.47
N ARG A 552 -30.09 3.78 9.83
CA ARG A 552 -30.88 4.81 10.51
C ARG A 552 -30.45 6.20 10.07
N TYR A 553 -31.45 7.05 9.86
CA TYR A 553 -31.32 8.50 9.70
C TYR A 553 -32.01 9.17 10.87
N SER A 554 -31.47 10.28 11.37
CA SER A 554 -32.10 11.05 12.43
C SER A 554 -31.77 12.54 12.22
N TRP A 555 -32.81 13.33 11.99
CA TRP A 555 -32.70 14.77 11.79
C TRP A 555 -33.12 15.51 13.05
N THR A 556 -32.31 16.46 13.47
CA THR A 556 -32.52 17.25 14.66
C THR A 556 -32.15 18.73 14.43
N VAL A 557 -32.67 19.62 15.24
CA VAL A 557 -32.22 21.01 15.32
C VAL A 557 -31.38 21.15 16.58
N PRO A 558 -30.04 21.21 16.50
CA PRO A 558 -29.19 21.41 17.66
C PRO A 558 -29.28 22.85 18.14
N GLY A 559 -29.50 23.04 19.45
CA GLY A 559 -29.59 24.36 20.09
C GLY A 559 -31.02 24.85 20.22
N GLY A 560 -31.51 24.94 21.47
CA GLY A 560 -32.83 25.38 21.81
C GLY A 560 -33.06 26.89 21.55
N GLY A 561 -33.45 27.19 20.33
CA GLY A 561 -34.19 28.44 20.06
C GLY A 561 -35.62 28.31 20.56
N THR A 562 -36.29 29.41 20.80
CA THR A 562 -37.61 29.50 21.44
C THR A 562 -38.74 28.78 20.70
N THR A 563 -38.52 28.29 19.48
CA THR A 563 -39.39 27.35 18.73
C THR A 563 -38.58 26.69 17.62
N PRO A 564 -38.06 25.46 17.83
CA PRO A 564 -37.41 24.74 16.73
C PRO A 564 -38.45 24.49 15.61
N PRO A 565 -38.11 24.73 14.33
CA PRO A 565 -39.02 24.39 13.24
C PRO A 565 -39.32 22.88 13.27
N GLY A 566 -40.60 22.53 13.03
CA GLY A 566 -40.97 21.12 12.86
C GLY A 566 -40.21 20.51 11.72
N ILE A 567 -39.65 19.31 11.92
CA ILE A 567 -39.03 18.51 10.89
C ILE A 567 -40.01 17.44 10.46
N VAL A 568 -40.43 17.46 9.20
CA VAL A 568 -41.19 16.35 8.60
C VAL A 568 -40.23 15.32 8.04
N GLY A 569 -40.41 14.04 8.35
CA GLY A 569 -39.51 12.96 7.93
C GLY A 569 -38.22 12.87 8.76
N ALA A 570 -38.27 13.20 10.05
CA ALA A 570 -37.12 13.27 10.95
C ALA A 570 -36.32 11.95 11.05
N ASP A 571 -36.94 10.80 10.79
CA ASP A 571 -36.33 9.46 10.88
C ASP A 571 -36.15 8.80 9.50
N THR A 572 -36.30 9.55 8.40
CA THR A 572 -36.14 9.05 7.04
C THR A 572 -34.90 9.66 6.37
N ASP A 573 -34.53 9.15 5.21
CA ASP A 573 -33.43 9.69 4.42
C ASP A 573 -33.72 11.09 3.83
N THR A 574 -34.96 11.55 3.93
CA THR A 574 -35.40 12.86 3.42
C THR A 574 -36.16 13.60 4.49
N ALA A 575 -35.71 14.80 4.83
CA ALA A 575 -36.38 15.69 5.76
C ALA A 575 -36.86 16.97 5.07
N ILE A 576 -37.94 17.55 5.56
CA ILE A 576 -38.49 18.84 5.11
C ILE A 576 -38.54 19.77 6.29
N VAL A 577 -37.99 20.96 6.10
CA VAL A 577 -38.08 22.11 7.07
C VAL A 577 -38.59 23.34 6.33
N VAL A 578 -39.12 24.31 7.06
CA VAL A 578 -39.57 25.59 6.51
C VAL A 578 -38.45 26.61 6.64
N ALA A 579 -38.11 27.32 5.56
CA ALA A 579 -37.17 28.40 5.58
C ALA A 579 -37.64 29.53 6.51
N PRO A 580 -36.77 30.08 7.38
CA PRO A 580 -37.17 31.10 8.32
C PRO A 580 -37.49 32.44 7.61
N ALA A 581 -38.34 33.27 8.16
CA ALA A 581 -38.59 34.62 7.67
C ALA A 581 -37.40 35.58 7.92
N ALA A 582 -36.63 35.32 8.99
CA ALA A 582 -35.41 36.04 9.35
C ALA A 582 -34.50 35.14 10.19
N GLY A 583 -33.21 35.45 10.19
CA GLY A 583 -32.21 34.68 10.92
C GLY A 583 -31.86 33.36 10.20
N SER A 584 -31.27 32.42 10.92
CA SER A 584 -30.93 31.11 10.43
C SER A 584 -30.98 30.09 11.56
N PHE A 585 -31.13 28.81 11.21
CA PHE A 585 -31.01 27.67 12.14
C PHE A 585 -30.23 26.54 11.50
N THR A 586 -29.64 25.71 12.36
CA THR A 586 -28.90 24.51 11.89
C THR A 586 -29.79 23.29 12.00
N VAL A 587 -29.79 22.45 10.96
CA VAL A 587 -30.36 21.10 11.00
C VAL A 587 -29.22 20.10 10.93
N ARG A 588 -29.21 19.15 11.84
CA ARG A 588 -28.22 18.07 11.92
C ARG A 588 -28.81 16.77 11.45
N LEU A 589 -28.19 16.14 10.45
CA LEU A 589 -28.37 14.75 10.11
C LEU A 589 -27.40 13.90 10.92
N ARG A 590 -27.90 12.89 11.61
CA ARG A 590 -27.11 11.77 12.13
C ARG A 590 -27.46 10.52 11.37
N VAL A 591 -26.45 9.77 10.90
CA VAL A 591 -26.60 8.46 10.28
C VAL A 591 -25.95 7.40 11.14
N THR A 592 -26.57 6.22 11.23
CA THR A 592 -26.05 5.07 11.97
C THR A 592 -25.92 3.89 11.01
N ASP A 593 -24.79 3.20 11.04
CA ASP A 593 -24.59 1.97 10.28
C ASP A 593 -25.10 0.74 11.04
N ASP A 594 -25.11 -0.42 10.36
CA ASP A 594 -25.55 -1.73 10.90
C ASP A 594 -24.61 -2.29 12.00
N ALA A 595 -23.49 -1.65 12.26
CA ALA A 595 -22.61 -1.93 13.40
C ALA A 595 -22.83 -0.95 14.57
N GLY A 596 -23.81 -0.03 14.47
CA GLY A 596 -24.09 0.97 15.48
C GLY A 596 -23.12 2.15 15.51
N ARG A 597 -22.27 2.30 14.49
CA ARG A 597 -21.37 3.46 14.37
C ARG A 597 -22.12 4.63 13.79
N GLU A 598 -21.76 5.81 14.22
CA GLU A 598 -22.48 7.03 13.86
C GLU A 598 -21.57 8.07 13.22
N ASP A 599 -22.15 8.90 12.36
CA ASP A 599 -21.59 10.14 11.84
C ASP A 599 -22.66 11.19 11.71
N ALA A 600 -22.27 12.48 11.64
CA ALA A 600 -23.23 13.56 11.56
C ALA A 600 -22.74 14.67 10.63
N ALA A 601 -23.71 15.30 9.94
CA ALA A 601 -23.50 16.48 9.11
C ALA A 601 -24.52 17.56 9.44
N ASP A 602 -24.12 18.81 9.30
CA ASP A 602 -24.95 19.98 9.59
C ASP A 602 -25.26 20.75 8.30
N VAL A 603 -26.48 21.31 8.25
CA VAL A 603 -26.91 22.25 7.22
C VAL A 603 -27.46 23.52 7.91
N VAL A 604 -27.04 24.68 7.44
CA VAL A 604 -27.60 25.98 7.88
C VAL A 604 -28.68 26.39 6.89
N VAL A 605 -29.88 26.58 7.41
CA VAL A 605 -31.04 27.06 6.65
C VAL A 605 -31.29 28.54 7.03
N SER A 606 -31.27 29.41 6.03
CA SER A 606 -31.51 30.83 6.13
C SER A 606 -32.73 31.27 5.28
N PRO A 607 -33.19 32.54 5.31
CA PRO A 607 -34.30 33.01 4.49
C PRO A 607 -34.06 32.88 2.98
N VAL A 608 -32.80 32.81 2.52
CA VAL A 608 -32.42 32.90 1.11
C VAL A 608 -31.58 31.69 0.62
N ALA A 609 -31.09 30.85 1.54
CA ALA A 609 -30.23 29.74 1.19
C ALA A 609 -30.28 28.59 2.23
N ALA A 610 -30.05 27.37 1.79
CA ALA A 610 -29.65 26.26 2.63
C ALA A 610 -28.22 25.83 2.24
N THR A 611 -27.30 25.85 3.21
CA THR A 611 -25.87 25.59 2.97
C THR A 611 -25.33 24.50 3.91
N THR A 612 -24.54 23.59 3.38
CA THR A 612 -23.84 22.56 4.15
C THR A 612 -22.34 22.75 4.01
N ALA A 613 -21.62 22.60 5.13
CA ALA A 613 -20.16 22.50 5.13
C ALA A 613 -19.67 21.05 4.98
N ALA A 614 -20.56 20.06 5.12
CA ALA A 614 -20.19 18.66 5.01
C ALA A 614 -19.94 18.29 3.54
N PRO A 615 -18.78 17.75 3.21
CA PRO A 615 -18.52 17.24 1.87
C PRO A 615 -19.43 16.04 1.57
N PRO A 616 -19.80 15.80 0.30
CA PRO A 616 -20.54 14.61 -0.07
C PRO A 616 -19.69 13.33 0.15
N ALA A 617 -20.34 12.21 0.36
CA ALA A 617 -19.67 10.92 0.26
C ALA A 617 -19.07 10.76 -1.15
N ALA A 618 -17.88 10.16 -1.25
CA ALA A 618 -17.24 9.93 -2.52
C ALA A 618 -18.14 9.03 -3.41
N ALA A 619 -18.20 9.35 -4.70
CA ALA A 619 -18.81 8.49 -5.69
C ALA A 619 -18.03 7.15 -5.76
N GLY A 620 -18.75 6.06 -6.05
CA GLY A 620 -18.14 4.75 -6.18
C GLY A 620 -18.54 3.77 -5.08
N PRO A 621 -18.04 2.54 -5.12
CA PRO A 621 -18.40 1.48 -4.19
C PRO A 621 -17.82 1.74 -2.79
N ALA A 622 -18.52 1.27 -1.76
CA ALA A 622 -18.00 1.31 -0.39
C ALA A 622 -16.75 0.43 -0.22
N CYS A 623 -16.71 -0.71 -0.90
CA CYS A 623 -15.51 -1.54 -1.04
C CYS A 623 -14.76 -1.19 -2.32
N PRO A 624 -13.48 -0.83 -2.26
CA PRO A 624 -12.67 -0.65 -3.46
C PRO A 624 -12.63 -1.93 -4.30
N THR A 625 -12.93 -1.80 -5.58
CA THR A 625 -12.91 -2.94 -6.51
C THR A 625 -11.46 -3.36 -6.78
N PRO A 626 -11.10 -4.65 -6.61
CA PRO A 626 -9.77 -5.14 -6.95
C PRO A 626 -9.38 -4.77 -8.38
N ILE A 627 -8.17 -4.28 -8.56
CA ILE A 627 -7.62 -3.92 -9.86
C ILE A 627 -7.05 -5.18 -10.50
N SER A 628 -7.46 -5.46 -11.74
CA SER A 628 -6.86 -6.52 -12.54
C SER A 628 -5.54 -6.02 -13.13
N ILE A 629 -4.45 -6.65 -12.73
CA ILE A 629 -3.14 -6.41 -13.34
C ILE A 629 -3.00 -7.33 -14.54
N PRO A 630 -2.76 -6.81 -15.75
CA PRO A 630 -2.44 -7.64 -16.89
C PRO A 630 -1.25 -8.54 -16.57
N GLN A 631 -1.39 -9.84 -16.82
CA GLN A 631 -0.27 -10.76 -16.68
C GLN A 631 0.80 -10.40 -17.71
N PRO A 632 2.10 -10.54 -17.38
CA PRO A 632 3.17 -10.26 -18.34
C PRO A 632 3.00 -11.16 -19.57
N ILE A 633 3.28 -10.59 -20.74
CA ILE A 633 3.34 -11.35 -21.96
C ILE A 633 4.53 -12.31 -21.86
N VAL A 634 4.27 -13.60 -22.04
CA VAL A 634 5.30 -14.63 -22.00
C VAL A 634 5.46 -15.22 -23.38
N VAL A 635 6.69 -15.17 -23.90
CA VAL A 635 7.08 -15.83 -25.16
C VAL A 635 7.78 -17.14 -24.83
N SER A 636 7.48 -18.18 -25.56
CA SER A 636 8.23 -19.44 -25.54
C SER A 636 8.56 -19.90 -26.96
N VAL A 637 9.72 -20.55 -27.15
CA VAL A 637 10.18 -21.04 -28.44
C VAL A 637 10.41 -22.55 -28.37
N SER A 638 9.98 -23.27 -29.37
CA SER A 638 10.20 -24.72 -29.50
C SER A 638 10.61 -25.09 -30.91
N PRO A 639 11.61 -25.99 -31.08
CA PRO A 639 12.46 -26.59 -30.04
C PRO A 639 13.43 -25.55 -29.43
N THR A 640 13.91 -25.79 -28.22
CA THR A 640 14.87 -24.90 -27.51
C THR A 640 16.31 -25.07 -28.00
N ALA A 641 16.62 -26.23 -28.62
CA ALA A 641 17.92 -26.48 -29.21
C ALA A 641 17.80 -27.43 -30.41
N VAL A 642 18.67 -27.26 -31.40
CA VAL A 642 18.78 -28.12 -32.60
C VAL A 642 20.21 -28.18 -33.11
N THR A 643 20.55 -29.27 -33.79
CA THR A 643 21.82 -29.37 -34.54
C THR A 643 21.50 -29.53 -36.04
N LEU A 644 22.07 -28.64 -36.86
CA LEU A 644 21.82 -28.57 -38.30
C LEU A 644 23.12 -28.64 -39.08
N VAL A 645 23.08 -29.20 -40.27
CA VAL A 645 24.25 -29.27 -41.18
C VAL A 645 24.33 -28.00 -42.03
N ALA A 646 25.51 -27.40 -42.14
CA ALA A 646 25.74 -26.22 -42.96
C ALA A 646 25.33 -26.46 -44.41
N GLY A 647 24.64 -25.50 -45.03
CA GLY A 647 24.21 -25.50 -46.42
C GLY A 647 22.94 -26.31 -46.73
N THR A 648 22.52 -27.25 -45.89
CA THR A 648 21.38 -28.13 -46.18
C THR A 648 20.38 -28.23 -45.01
N GLY A 649 20.79 -27.88 -43.80
CA GLY A 649 19.93 -28.01 -42.60
C GLY A 649 18.87 -26.92 -42.51
N SER A 650 17.65 -27.30 -42.20
CA SER A 650 16.57 -26.38 -41.86
C SER A 650 15.76 -26.90 -40.68
N GLN A 651 15.18 -25.98 -39.92
CA GLN A 651 14.31 -26.28 -38.76
C GLN A 651 13.20 -25.26 -38.68
N ALA A 652 11.98 -25.74 -38.51
CA ALA A 652 10.88 -24.90 -38.15
C ALA A 652 10.87 -24.70 -36.62
N PHE A 653 11.00 -23.46 -36.18
CA PHE A 653 10.76 -23.05 -34.82
C PHE A 653 9.33 -22.52 -34.69
N SER A 654 8.66 -22.84 -33.60
CA SER A 654 7.37 -22.26 -33.25
C SER A 654 7.52 -21.37 -32.02
N ALA A 655 6.85 -20.24 -31.99
CA ALA A 655 6.72 -19.41 -30.81
C ALA A 655 5.28 -19.47 -30.29
N ALA A 656 5.11 -19.54 -28.96
CA ALA A 656 3.83 -19.32 -28.32
C ALA A 656 3.92 -18.07 -27.46
N VAL A 657 2.95 -17.17 -27.64
CA VAL A 657 2.82 -15.93 -26.86
C VAL A 657 1.53 -16.01 -26.04
N THR A 658 1.63 -15.83 -24.73
CA THR A 658 0.50 -15.88 -23.82
C THR A 658 0.23 -14.51 -23.19
N ASN A 659 -0.94 -14.33 -22.61
CA ASN A 659 -1.40 -13.11 -21.95
C ASN A 659 -1.53 -11.90 -22.90
N THR A 660 -1.76 -12.11 -24.17
CA THR A 660 -2.03 -11.07 -25.17
C THR A 660 -3.06 -11.55 -26.19
N SER A 661 -3.79 -10.63 -26.77
CA SER A 661 -4.65 -10.88 -27.92
C SER A 661 -3.87 -10.90 -29.26
N ASP A 662 -2.63 -10.40 -29.28
CA ASP A 662 -1.75 -10.43 -30.46
C ASP A 662 -0.61 -11.45 -30.24
N PRO A 663 -0.74 -12.69 -30.78
CA PRO A 663 0.25 -13.74 -30.58
C PRO A 663 1.43 -13.66 -31.57
N ARG A 664 1.54 -12.62 -32.38
CA ARG A 664 2.59 -12.47 -33.39
C ARG A 664 3.95 -12.25 -32.76
N VAL A 665 5.00 -12.76 -33.41
CA VAL A 665 6.39 -12.53 -33.05
C VAL A 665 7.21 -12.10 -34.26
N ASP A 666 8.24 -11.31 -33.99
CA ASP A 666 9.34 -11.05 -34.93
C ASP A 666 10.51 -11.96 -34.60
N TRP A 667 11.11 -12.54 -35.68
CA TRP A 667 12.20 -13.49 -35.55
C TRP A 667 13.54 -12.85 -35.85
N TYR A 668 14.52 -13.18 -35.01
CA TYR A 668 15.92 -12.74 -35.13
C TYR A 668 16.87 -13.91 -35.09
N VAL A 669 18.00 -13.74 -35.78
CA VAL A 669 19.14 -14.69 -35.78
C VAL A 669 20.39 -13.90 -35.36
N ASN A 670 20.96 -14.22 -34.19
CA ASN A 670 22.05 -13.43 -33.55
C ASN A 670 21.73 -11.92 -33.58
N ASP A 671 20.53 -11.55 -33.14
CA ASP A 671 19.99 -10.18 -33.07
C ASP A 671 19.82 -9.46 -34.44
N VAL A 672 19.98 -10.17 -35.55
CA VAL A 672 19.67 -9.66 -36.89
C VAL A 672 18.24 -10.07 -37.26
N ALA A 673 17.37 -9.11 -37.56
CA ALA A 673 15.99 -9.39 -37.98
C ALA A 673 15.98 -10.25 -39.25
N GLY A 674 15.29 -11.40 -39.24
CA GLY A 674 15.26 -12.36 -40.32
C GLY A 674 16.60 -13.08 -40.61
N GLY A 675 17.69 -12.71 -39.92
CA GLY A 675 19.00 -13.28 -40.09
C GLY A 675 19.77 -12.78 -41.33
N ASN A 676 20.85 -13.45 -41.68
CA ASN A 676 21.70 -13.13 -42.84
C ASN A 676 22.46 -14.39 -43.38
N SER A 677 23.23 -14.21 -44.44
CA SER A 677 23.99 -15.32 -45.07
C SER A 677 25.08 -15.92 -44.18
N THR A 678 25.58 -15.17 -43.17
CA THR A 678 26.64 -15.63 -42.26
C THR A 678 26.11 -16.55 -41.17
N PHE A 679 24.95 -16.22 -40.61
CA PHE A 679 24.36 -16.94 -39.47
C PHE A 679 23.12 -17.77 -39.83
N GLY A 680 22.69 -17.73 -41.11
CA GLY A 680 21.45 -18.31 -41.58
C GLY A 680 20.31 -17.34 -41.57
N THR A 681 19.19 -17.72 -42.16
CA THR A 681 17.98 -16.89 -42.30
C THR A 681 16.78 -17.56 -41.63
N ILE A 682 15.87 -16.77 -41.11
CA ILE A 682 14.59 -17.24 -40.54
C ILE A 682 13.43 -16.46 -41.18
N THR A 683 12.38 -17.19 -41.57
CA THR A 683 11.17 -16.58 -42.11
C THR A 683 10.26 -16.03 -41.00
N SER A 684 9.29 -15.21 -41.37
CA SER A 684 8.24 -14.76 -40.42
C SER A 684 7.39 -15.90 -39.84
N SER A 685 7.37 -17.07 -40.51
CA SER A 685 6.73 -18.29 -40.02
C SER A 685 7.65 -19.18 -39.15
N GLY A 686 8.88 -18.72 -38.85
CA GLY A 686 9.83 -19.43 -37.98
C GLY A 686 10.66 -20.52 -38.65
N LEU A 687 10.65 -20.63 -39.98
CA LEU A 687 11.53 -21.59 -40.66
C LEU A 687 12.93 -21.01 -40.77
N TYR A 688 13.84 -21.59 -40.01
CA TYR A 688 15.27 -21.26 -40.05
C TYR A 688 16.02 -22.17 -41.04
N ASN A 689 16.87 -21.56 -41.86
CA ASN A 689 17.78 -22.24 -42.78
C ASN A 689 19.22 -21.96 -42.37
N ALA A 690 20.00 -23.03 -42.21
CA ALA A 690 21.40 -22.94 -41.82
C ALA A 690 22.22 -22.20 -42.89
N PRO A 691 23.28 -21.44 -42.52
CA PRO A 691 24.16 -20.77 -43.47
C PRO A 691 24.95 -21.80 -44.31
N ALA A 692 25.38 -21.38 -45.49
CA ALA A 692 26.15 -22.24 -46.43
C ALA A 692 27.48 -22.76 -45.82
N LEU A 693 28.09 -21.98 -44.96
CA LEU A 693 29.31 -22.30 -44.23
C LEU A 693 29.05 -22.32 -42.73
N ARG A 694 29.78 -23.17 -42.00
CA ARG A 694 29.68 -23.20 -40.53
C ARG A 694 30.22 -21.89 -39.97
N PRO A 695 29.43 -21.13 -39.19
CA PRO A 695 29.85 -19.90 -38.57
C PRO A 695 30.86 -20.15 -37.42
N SER A 696 31.55 -19.09 -37.00
CA SER A 696 32.35 -19.07 -35.79
C SER A 696 31.84 -17.93 -34.88
N PRO A 697 31.29 -18.24 -33.70
CA PRO A 697 31.06 -19.58 -33.12
C PRO A 697 30.06 -20.43 -33.90
N ALA A 698 30.11 -21.75 -33.70
CA ALA A 698 29.23 -22.70 -34.39
C ALA A 698 27.79 -22.67 -33.90
N THR A 699 27.51 -22.00 -32.81
CA THR A 699 26.17 -21.82 -32.22
C THR A 699 25.58 -20.52 -32.70
N VAL A 700 24.30 -20.56 -33.06
CA VAL A 700 23.49 -19.41 -33.50
C VAL A 700 22.29 -19.31 -32.59
N THR A 701 21.99 -18.11 -32.11
CA THR A 701 20.80 -17.82 -31.30
C THR A 701 19.63 -17.48 -32.20
N ILE A 702 18.53 -18.19 -32.04
CA ILE A 702 17.24 -17.89 -32.65
C ILE A 702 16.39 -17.21 -31.58
N ARG A 703 15.91 -15.99 -31.81
CA ARG A 703 15.10 -15.22 -30.85
C ARG A 703 13.76 -14.84 -31.47
N ALA A 704 12.68 -15.13 -30.73
CA ALA A 704 11.34 -14.66 -31.03
C ALA A 704 11.01 -13.52 -30.06
N VAL A 705 10.59 -12.37 -30.59
CA VAL A 705 10.22 -11.17 -29.84
C VAL A 705 8.72 -10.92 -30.06
N SER A 706 7.96 -10.69 -29.00
CA SER A 706 6.53 -10.38 -29.11
C SER A 706 6.31 -9.04 -29.82
N VAL A 707 5.39 -9.04 -30.78
CA VAL A 707 4.95 -7.79 -31.45
C VAL A 707 4.14 -6.89 -30.49
N ALA A 708 3.37 -7.54 -29.57
CA ALA A 708 2.56 -6.82 -28.60
C ALA A 708 3.39 -6.19 -27.46
N ASP A 709 4.58 -6.75 -27.17
CA ASP A 709 5.51 -6.26 -26.16
C ASP A 709 6.94 -6.60 -26.57
N PRO A 710 7.68 -5.68 -27.20
CA PRO A 710 9.05 -5.92 -27.66
C PRO A 710 10.06 -6.24 -26.54
N ALA A 711 9.75 -5.98 -25.28
CA ALA A 711 10.56 -6.40 -24.14
C ALA A 711 10.44 -7.89 -23.83
N SER A 712 9.36 -8.54 -24.27
CA SER A 712 9.09 -9.95 -24.05
C SER A 712 9.64 -10.79 -25.20
N SER A 713 10.61 -11.65 -24.93
CA SER A 713 11.23 -12.53 -25.93
C SER A 713 11.65 -13.88 -25.35
N ALA A 714 11.87 -14.86 -26.24
CA ALA A 714 12.46 -16.15 -25.87
C ALA A 714 13.49 -16.58 -26.94
N THR A 715 14.45 -17.40 -26.52
CA THR A 715 15.56 -17.85 -27.37
C THR A 715 15.62 -19.37 -27.50
N ALA A 716 16.13 -19.81 -28.63
CA ALA A 716 16.57 -21.18 -28.92
C ALA A 716 17.98 -21.17 -29.50
N THR A 717 18.67 -22.29 -29.44
CA THR A 717 20.04 -22.44 -29.95
C THR A 717 20.09 -23.40 -31.14
N ALA A 718 20.66 -22.97 -32.27
CA ALA A 718 20.98 -23.83 -33.39
C ALA A 718 22.52 -24.06 -33.46
N THR A 719 22.97 -25.31 -33.34
CA THR A 719 24.37 -25.68 -33.51
C THR A 719 24.58 -26.11 -34.97
N ILE A 720 25.51 -25.44 -35.65
CA ILE A 720 25.76 -25.71 -37.06
C ILE A 720 26.95 -26.68 -37.20
N ALA A 721 26.66 -27.90 -37.64
CA ALA A 721 27.66 -28.92 -37.94
C ALA A 721 28.29 -28.69 -39.33
N PRO A 722 29.54 -29.09 -39.55
CA PRO A 722 30.15 -29.00 -40.88
C PRO A 722 29.39 -29.89 -41.88
N PRO A 723 29.40 -29.56 -43.19
CA PRO A 723 28.86 -30.46 -44.21
C PRO A 723 29.62 -31.76 -44.21
N PHE A 724 28.92 -32.88 -44.48
CA PHE A 724 29.59 -34.15 -44.63
C PHE A 724 30.60 -34.08 -45.77
N PRO A 725 31.85 -34.65 -45.63
CA PRO A 725 32.80 -34.71 -46.73
C PRO A 725 32.17 -35.54 -47.84
N VAL A 726 32.00 -34.96 -49.01
CA VAL A 726 31.63 -35.70 -50.24
C VAL A 726 32.81 -36.55 -50.57
N ILE A 727 32.71 -37.89 -50.34
CA ILE A 727 33.69 -38.84 -50.81
C ILE A 727 33.46 -38.92 -52.33
N GLY A 728 34.23 -38.11 -53.06
CA GLY A 728 34.26 -38.18 -54.52
C GLY A 728 34.67 -39.53 -54.94
N GLY A 729 33.77 -40.28 -55.62
CA GLY A 729 34.07 -41.52 -56.31
C GLY A 729 35.02 -41.29 -57.50
N GLY A 730 36.35 -41.40 -57.25
CA GLY A 730 37.35 -41.50 -58.26
C GLY A 730 37.66 -43.00 -58.51
N GLY A 731 37.22 -43.49 -59.64
CA GLY A 731 37.55 -44.87 -60.07
C GLY A 731 39.00 -44.98 -60.43
N GLY A 732 39.65 -46.10 -60.06
CA GLY A 732 40.98 -46.49 -60.48
C GLY A 732 41.50 -47.66 -59.66
N GLY A 733 41.58 -48.86 -60.34
CA GLY A 733 41.79 -50.19 -59.83
C GLY A 733 43.12 -50.52 -59.17
N GLY A 734 43.14 -51.66 -58.49
CA GLY A 734 44.35 -52.44 -58.21
C GLY A 734 44.49 -52.92 -56.77
N GLY A 735 44.11 -54.15 -56.53
CA GLY A 735 44.69 -55.29 -55.80
C GLY A 735 45.28 -55.08 -54.39
N GLY A 736 44.83 -55.91 -53.45
CA GLY A 736 45.61 -56.29 -52.29
C GLY A 736 44.86 -56.33 -50.96
N GLY A 737 44.65 -57.54 -50.46
CA GLY A 737 43.81 -57.86 -49.29
C GLY A 737 44.29 -57.27 -47.95
N GLY A 738 43.36 -57.05 -47.10
CA GLY A 738 43.55 -56.70 -45.69
C GLY A 738 42.22 -56.54 -45.02
N ARG A 739 41.94 -57.37 -44.06
CA ARG A 739 40.74 -57.40 -43.22
C ARG A 739 40.50 -56.07 -42.59
N THR A 740 39.32 -55.55 -42.68
CA THR A 740 38.83 -54.42 -41.98
C THR A 740 37.65 -54.80 -41.08
N ASP A 741 37.83 -54.59 -39.82
CA ASP A 741 36.74 -54.62 -38.83
C ASP A 741 35.80 -53.43 -39.06
N LEU A 742 34.56 -53.73 -39.41
CA LEU A 742 33.48 -52.73 -39.44
C LEU A 742 32.94 -52.53 -38.04
N LEU A 743 33.16 -51.36 -37.45
CA LEU A 743 32.46 -50.92 -36.27
C LEU A 743 31.15 -50.19 -36.68
N LEU A 744 30.04 -50.90 -36.64
CA LEU A 744 28.70 -50.32 -36.78
C LEU A 744 28.29 -49.65 -35.48
N ILE A 745 28.20 -48.37 -35.49
CA ILE A 745 27.48 -47.62 -34.41
C ILE A 745 26.01 -47.50 -34.81
N ALA A 746 25.20 -48.36 -34.19
CA ALA A 746 23.74 -48.29 -34.30
C ALA A 746 23.18 -47.21 -33.35
N LEU A 747 22.53 -46.20 -33.90
CA LEU A 747 21.69 -45.27 -33.12
C LEU A 747 20.42 -46.03 -32.71
N ALA A 748 20.29 -46.31 -31.39
CA ALA A 748 19.05 -46.78 -30.81
C ALA A 748 18.18 -45.60 -30.38
N VAL A 749 17.11 -45.36 -31.12
CA VAL A 749 15.96 -44.55 -30.66
C VAL A 749 15.07 -45.48 -29.84
N GLY A 750 15.08 -45.33 -28.53
CA GLY A 750 14.21 -46.06 -27.60
C GLY A 750 13.10 -45.19 -27.04
N ALA A 751 11.93 -45.30 -27.65
CA ALA A 751 10.70 -44.79 -27.03
C ALA A 751 10.29 -45.74 -25.89
N LEU A 752 10.07 -45.21 -24.72
CA LEU A 752 9.39 -45.90 -23.62
C LEU A 752 8.28 -45.00 -23.02
N ALA A 753 7.10 -45.23 -23.57
CA ALA A 753 5.86 -44.86 -22.93
C ALA A 753 5.58 -45.86 -21.79
N ARG A 754 5.39 -45.40 -20.58
CA ARG A 754 4.62 -46.13 -19.55
C ARG A 754 3.63 -45.22 -18.86
N ARG A 755 2.38 -45.51 -19.18
CA ARG A 755 1.19 -45.09 -18.40
C ARG A 755 1.27 -45.68 -16.99
N ARG A 756 0.90 -44.91 -16.00
CA ARG A 756 0.20 -45.42 -14.80
C ARG A 756 -0.89 -44.45 -14.43
N THR A 757 -2.08 -44.89 -14.67
CA THR A 757 -3.32 -44.46 -14.02
C THR A 757 -3.35 -44.96 -12.58
N VAL A 758 -3.75 -44.16 -11.65
CA VAL A 758 -4.59 -44.54 -10.47
C VAL A 758 -5.35 -43.31 -10.01
N HIS A 759 -6.66 -43.44 -10.02
CA HIS A 759 -7.65 -42.74 -9.21
C HIS A 759 -7.73 -43.35 -7.78
N PRO A 760 -8.46 -42.78 -6.83
CA PRO A 760 -9.37 -41.64 -6.88
C PRO A 760 -8.87 -40.38 -6.23
#